data_11c1ac319b387441881d4a2474935102
#
_entry.id   11c1ac319b387441881d4a2474935102
#
_cell.length_a   1.000
_cell.length_b   1.000
_cell.length_c   1.000
_cell.angle_alpha   90.00
_cell.angle_beta   90.00
_cell.angle_gamma   90.00
#
_symmetry.space_group_name_H-M   'P 1'
#
loop_
_entity.id
_entity.type
_entity.pdbx_description
1 polymer ?
#
loop_
_entity_poly.entity_id
_entity_poly.type
_entity_poly.pdbx_seq_one_letter_code
_entity_poly.pdbx_strand_id
1 'polypeptide(L)'
;MKKLVIGILAHVDAGKTTLSEELLYLCGEIRKIGRVDHGDAFLDTYELEKERGITIFSKQALLKTENMEVTLLDTPGHVDFSAEMERTLQVLDYAILVINGMDGVQSHTMTLWRLLERYQIPTFLFVNKMDQQGTDHDALLNDLKQHLHENCVDFGRTQDTDYGMYELTPEQLENIAVCEEDILETYLETGIVEDRDIARLIIQRKIFPCYFGSALKEKGVKDFWNGVQKYTAEPKRPTEFGAKVFKIARDEQGNRLTYMKITGGSLKVKTLLSSNSNGQSLPGRKAEEAAWEEKADQIRLYSGAKYELTSEAEAGTVCAVTGLTRTYPGEGLGIEQESELPILEPVLNYQIILPDDCDPHQMLQKLRQLEEEEPQLHILWDSQFSEIHAQLMGEVQIEILKKLIWDRFHVAVEFGAGSIVYKETIAEPVEGVGHFEPLRHYAEVHLLIEPGEPGSGCQFFTACSEDVLARNWQRLILTHLEEKEHIGVLTGSPLTDVQITILTGRAHAKHTEGGDFRQATYRAVRQGLRKARNILLEPYYEFRLEVPAEMIGRAMADVQKMQGTFDAPEVEGETAILKGTAAVAQMRDYQKEVVSYTHGTGKLFCSLKGYAPCKNQDEVVQNIGYDPEADLENPTGSVFCAHGAGFVVPWDQVEDYMHLQSGVDMDELDSESWYEDVESAQNPGTAVDNANISGNISGKNGKFSYSGSYEEEEELQAIFERTFGPMKRDRTAFQKRTVHSSTPATRYRAGKPRQEEYLLVDGYNIIFSWEELNELAKENIHAACDKLMDILSNYQGYRKCTLILVFDAYKVEGHVEEIIPYHNIYVVYTKEAETADQYIEKTVHRIGRQYQVTVATSDGLEQVIIMGQGAHRISAQGLKKEIEDTEKTAREEWHQRRQSSKTYLFDHMSEEMQEQMEKIRLGENK
;
A
#
# COMPACT_ATOMS: atom_id res chain seq x y z
N MET A 1 13.35 20.45 24.00
CA MET A 1 12.77 21.24 22.90
C MET A 1 12.20 20.24 21.92
N LYS A 2 10.89 20.29 21.63
CA LYS A 2 10.27 19.33 20.68
C LYS A 2 10.80 19.59 19.28
N LYS A 3 11.19 18.54 18.56
CA LYS A 3 11.57 18.62 17.13
C LYS A 3 10.50 17.94 16.30
N LEU A 4 9.87 18.67 15.38
CA LEU A 4 8.76 18.17 14.54
C LEU A 4 8.95 18.56 13.08
N VAL A 5 8.48 17.69 12.17
CA VAL A 5 8.36 17.98 10.74
C VAL A 5 6.88 18.11 10.41
N ILE A 6 6.46 19.30 10.01
CA ILE A 6 5.05 19.63 9.73
C ILE A 6 4.93 20.02 8.26
N GLY A 7 4.04 19.35 7.51
CA GLY A 7 3.71 19.72 6.14
C GLY A 7 2.50 20.63 6.05
N ILE A 8 2.56 21.63 5.17
CA ILE A 8 1.37 22.41 4.80
C ILE A 8 0.87 21.95 3.44
N LEU A 9 -0.39 21.52 3.40
CA LEU A 9 -1.09 21.05 2.22
C LEU A 9 -2.32 21.91 1.97
N ALA A 10 -2.64 22.09 0.72
CA ALA A 10 -3.82 22.85 0.32
C ALA A 10 -4.18 22.58 -1.14
N HIS A 11 -5.44 22.78 -1.47
CA HIS A 11 -5.81 23.02 -2.86
C HIS A 11 -5.24 24.37 -3.35
N VAL A 12 -5.11 24.52 -4.67
CA VAL A 12 -4.67 25.77 -5.31
C VAL A 12 -5.51 26.96 -4.78
N ASP A 13 -4.87 28.08 -4.58
CA ASP A 13 -5.47 29.33 -4.09
C ASP A 13 -6.11 29.28 -2.69
N ALA A 14 -5.97 28.21 -1.91
CA ALA A 14 -6.45 28.20 -0.52
C ALA A 14 -5.66 29.14 0.42
N GLY A 15 -4.51 29.67 -0.03
CA GLY A 15 -3.67 30.59 0.71
C GLY A 15 -2.62 29.92 1.59
N LYS A 16 -2.11 28.78 1.14
CA LYS A 16 -1.05 28.00 1.78
C LYS A 16 0.21 28.83 2.05
N THR A 17 0.80 29.40 1.01
CA THR A 17 2.01 30.23 1.11
C THR A 17 1.80 31.46 2.02
N THR A 18 0.61 32.09 1.98
CA THR A 18 0.27 33.20 2.88
C THR A 18 0.27 32.76 4.34
N LEU A 19 -0.25 31.55 4.65
CA LEU A 19 -0.23 31.01 6.01
C LEU A 19 1.20 30.66 6.44
N SER A 20 2.02 30.10 5.55
CA SER A 20 3.43 29.80 5.80
C SER A 20 4.22 31.05 6.14
N GLU A 21 4.03 32.15 5.39
CA GLU A 21 4.66 33.46 5.62
C GLU A 21 4.26 34.04 6.98
N GLU A 22 2.97 33.95 7.32
CA GLU A 22 2.47 34.42 8.62
C GLU A 22 3.07 33.65 9.79
N LEU A 23 3.19 32.32 9.68
CA LEU A 23 3.83 31.48 10.69
C LEU A 23 5.32 31.83 10.85
N LEU A 24 6.04 32.08 9.76
CA LEU A 24 7.43 32.54 9.78
C LEU A 24 7.58 33.90 10.47
N TYR A 25 6.65 34.79 10.22
CA TYR A 25 6.62 36.10 10.85
C TYR A 25 6.32 36.02 12.35
N LEU A 26 5.33 35.23 12.76
CA LEU A 26 4.97 34.98 14.16
C LEU A 26 6.12 34.36 14.97
N CYS A 27 6.92 33.49 14.33
CA CYS A 27 8.10 32.90 14.95
C CYS A 27 9.34 33.81 14.90
N GLY A 28 9.28 34.97 14.22
CA GLY A 28 10.37 35.94 14.14
C GLY A 28 11.47 35.59 13.15
N GLU A 29 11.28 34.58 12.29
CA GLU A 29 12.26 34.16 11.28
C GLU A 29 12.34 35.15 10.12
N ILE A 30 11.24 35.84 9.81
CA ILE A 30 11.17 36.92 8.84
C ILE A 30 10.71 38.22 9.51
N ARG A 31 11.21 39.34 9.03
CA ARG A 31 10.89 40.70 9.56
C ARG A 31 9.64 41.32 8.96
N LYS A 32 9.23 40.86 7.81
CA LYS A 32 8.08 41.34 7.03
C LYS A 32 7.46 40.15 6.34
N ILE A 33 6.13 40.08 6.36
CA ILE A 33 5.37 39.08 5.64
C ILE A 33 5.50 39.34 4.14
N GLY A 34 5.98 38.35 3.39
CA GLY A 34 5.99 38.35 1.94
C GLY A 34 4.63 38.11 1.37
N ARG A 35 4.38 38.56 0.14
CA ARG A 35 3.11 38.39 -0.57
C ARG A 35 3.32 37.72 -1.90
N VAL A 36 2.57 36.68 -2.15
CA VAL A 36 2.58 35.95 -3.43
C VAL A 36 2.29 36.92 -4.60
N ASP A 37 1.29 37.79 -4.44
CA ASP A 37 0.91 38.78 -5.48
C ASP A 37 2.02 39.78 -5.83
N HIS A 38 2.98 39.99 -4.92
CA HIS A 38 4.11 40.89 -5.13
C HIS A 38 5.40 40.14 -5.53
N GLY A 39 5.40 38.78 -5.51
CA GLY A 39 6.57 37.96 -5.80
C GLY A 39 7.70 38.08 -4.77
N ASP A 40 7.40 38.55 -3.52
CA ASP A 40 8.36 38.74 -2.44
C ASP A 40 8.19 37.72 -1.29
N ALA A 41 7.44 36.63 -1.50
CA ALA A 41 7.31 35.55 -0.54
C ALA A 41 8.65 34.83 -0.31
N PHE A 42 8.95 34.54 0.94
CA PHE A 42 10.23 33.96 1.39
C PHE A 42 10.46 32.55 0.84
N LEU A 43 9.37 31.76 0.72
CA LEU A 43 9.43 30.38 0.25
C LEU A 43 9.39 30.27 -1.28
N ASP A 44 8.83 31.22 -2.01
CA ASP A 44 8.79 31.22 -3.46
C ASP A 44 10.16 31.64 -4.03
N THR A 45 11.07 30.69 -4.18
CA THR A 45 12.45 30.95 -4.60
C THR A 45 12.66 30.83 -6.11
N TYR A 46 11.81 30.11 -6.82
CA TYR A 46 11.88 29.86 -8.26
C TYR A 46 11.10 30.92 -9.04
N GLU A 47 11.64 31.40 -10.17
CA GLU A 47 11.01 32.48 -10.94
C GLU A 47 9.60 32.14 -11.41
N LEU A 48 9.36 30.91 -11.89
CA LEU A 48 8.03 30.48 -12.33
C LEU A 48 7.00 30.43 -11.19
N GLU A 49 7.42 30.09 -9.98
CA GLU A 49 6.55 30.13 -8.80
C GLU A 49 6.07 31.56 -8.55
N LYS A 50 6.99 32.56 -8.69
CA LYS A 50 6.68 33.97 -8.52
C LYS A 50 5.78 34.52 -9.63
N GLU A 51 6.04 34.11 -10.88
CA GLU A 51 5.27 34.54 -12.06
C GLU A 51 3.85 34.00 -12.03
N ARG A 52 3.66 32.76 -11.56
CA ARG A 52 2.36 32.08 -11.57
C ARG A 52 1.62 32.13 -10.23
N GLY A 53 2.31 32.47 -9.15
CA GLY A 53 1.75 32.45 -7.80
C GLY A 53 1.42 31.07 -7.27
N ILE A 54 2.06 29.99 -7.78
CA ILE A 54 1.85 28.60 -7.36
C ILE A 54 3.16 28.01 -6.84
N THR A 55 3.11 27.18 -5.80
CA THR A 55 4.27 26.40 -5.34
C THR A 55 4.42 25.19 -6.24
N ILE A 56 5.61 25.02 -6.82
CA ILE A 56 5.94 23.94 -7.74
C ILE A 56 6.76 22.86 -7.02
N PHE A 57 7.78 23.27 -6.27
CA PHE A 57 8.67 22.40 -5.53
C PHE A 57 8.45 22.49 -4.03
N SER A 58 8.56 21.37 -3.34
CA SER A 58 8.53 21.34 -1.88
C SER A 58 9.71 22.13 -1.30
N LYS A 59 9.42 23.08 -0.44
CA LYS A 59 10.39 23.96 0.24
C LYS A 59 10.35 23.70 1.74
N GLN A 60 11.46 23.95 2.39
CA GLN A 60 11.53 23.87 3.83
C GLN A 60 11.88 25.21 4.48
N ALA A 61 11.31 25.44 5.64
CA ALA A 61 11.66 26.55 6.52
C ALA A 61 11.75 26.06 7.98
N LEU A 62 12.61 26.69 8.75
CA LEU A 62 12.75 26.42 10.18
C LEU A 62 11.94 27.44 10.98
N LEU A 63 11.07 26.95 11.86
CA LEU A 63 10.30 27.75 12.82
C LEU A 63 10.83 27.43 14.21
N LYS A 64 11.38 28.43 14.91
CA LYS A 64 11.94 28.26 16.26
C LYS A 64 11.09 29.02 17.27
N THR A 65 10.66 28.33 18.30
CA THR A 65 10.00 28.90 19.48
C THR A 65 10.76 28.51 20.74
N GLU A 66 10.41 29.02 21.90
CA GLU A 66 11.08 28.68 23.16
C GLU A 66 11.08 27.18 23.46
N ASN A 67 10.03 26.47 23.09
CA ASN A 67 9.80 25.07 23.45
C ASN A 67 9.82 24.09 22.28
N MET A 68 9.80 24.58 21.03
CA MET A 68 9.63 23.77 19.84
C MET A 68 10.47 24.28 18.67
N GLU A 69 11.06 23.35 17.93
CA GLU A 69 11.69 23.56 16.63
C GLU A 69 10.90 22.77 15.59
N VAL A 70 10.35 23.45 14.60
CA VAL A 70 9.57 22.83 13.53
C VAL A 70 10.25 23.04 12.21
N THR A 71 10.50 21.95 11.49
CA THR A 71 10.77 22.02 10.06
C THR A 71 9.45 22.05 9.33
N LEU A 72 9.09 23.21 8.80
CA LEU A 72 7.90 23.41 7.97
C LEU A 72 8.24 23.00 6.54
N LEU A 73 7.47 22.06 5.98
CA LEU A 73 7.55 21.66 4.58
C LEU A 73 6.35 22.24 3.82
N ASP A 74 6.62 23.22 2.97
CA ASP A 74 5.62 23.79 2.07
C ASP A 74 5.53 22.92 0.83
N THR A 75 4.38 22.28 0.59
CA THR A 75 4.20 21.31 -0.49
C THR A 75 3.51 21.96 -1.70
N PRO A 76 3.69 21.41 -2.92
CA PRO A 76 2.91 21.85 -4.07
C PRO A 76 1.40 21.72 -3.82
N GLY A 77 0.63 22.70 -4.29
CA GLY A 77 -0.85 22.70 -4.18
C GLY A 77 -1.56 22.34 -5.49
N HIS A 78 -0.83 22.26 -6.61
CA HIS A 78 -1.38 21.93 -7.92
C HIS A 78 -1.36 20.41 -8.17
N VAL A 79 -2.41 19.88 -8.80
CA VAL A 79 -2.56 18.45 -9.07
C VAL A 79 -1.40 17.88 -9.88
N ASP A 80 -0.86 18.65 -10.84
CA ASP A 80 0.28 18.23 -11.67
C ASP A 80 1.55 17.90 -10.87
N PHE A 81 1.66 18.37 -9.62
CA PHE A 81 2.80 18.14 -8.73
C PHE A 81 2.45 17.24 -7.52
N SER A 82 1.32 16.57 -7.59
CA SER A 82 0.83 15.72 -6.49
C SER A 82 1.81 14.60 -6.11
N ALA A 83 2.60 14.14 -7.05
CA ALA A 83 3.62 13.13 -6.83
C ALA A 83 4.76 13.59 -5.91
N GLU A 84 5.28 14.80 -6.08
CA GLU A 84 6.28 15.36 -5.16
C GLU A 84 5.68 15.62 -3.79
N MET A 85 4.42 16.07 -3.76
CA MET A 85 3.67 16.22 -2.52
C MET A 85 3.54 14.89 -1.78
N GLU A 86 3.14 13.81 -2.46
CA GLU A 86 2.96 12.49 -1.86
C GLU A 86 4.25 11.94 -1.25
N ARG A 87 5.39 12.09 -1.94
CA ARG A 87 6.70 11.73 -1.37
C ARG A 87 7.03 12.51 -0.11
N THR A 88 6.64 13.79 -0.06
CA THR A 88 6.86 14.63 1.11
C THR A 88 6.02 14.17 2.30
N LEU A 89 4.80 13.62 2.09
CA LEU A 89 3.95 13.10 3.17
C LEU A 89 4.64 12.05 4.01
N GLN A 90 5.44 11.18 3.40
CA GLN A 90 6.09 10.05 4.09
C GLN A 90 7.14 10.45 5.14
N VAL A 91 7.50 11.73 5.19
CA VAL A 91 8.47 12.25 6.18
C VAL A 91 7.83 13.21 7.18
N LEU A 92 6.51 13.42 7.15
CA LEU A 92 5.81 14.30 8.08
C LEU A 92 5.57 13.63 9.43
N ASP A 93 5.60 14.42 10.50
CA ASP A 93 5.09 14.05 11.82
C ASP A 93 3.63 14.51 11.99
N TYR A 94 3.28 15.66 11.38
CA TYR A 94 1.95 16.25 11.36
C TYR A 94 1.71 16.97 10.03
N ALA A 95 0.45 17.15 9.70
CA ALA A 95 0.03 17.94 8.55
C ALA A 95 -0.90 19.09 8.96
N ILE A 96 -0.81 20.19 8.23
CA ILE A 96 -1.74 21.30 8.25
C ILE A 96 -2.45 21.32 6.91
N LEU A 97 -3.75 21.01 6.90
CA LEU A 97 -4.57 21.06 5.70
C LEU A 97 -5.32 22.40 5.67
N VAL A 98 -4.97 23.24 4.69
CA VAL A 98 -5.56 24.57 4.51
C VAL A 98 -6.72 24.48 3.54
N ILE A 99 -7.88 24.97 3.94
CA ILE A 99 -9.12 24.92 3.18
C ILE A 99 -9.58 26.36 2.90
N ASN A 100 -10.04 26.63 1.70
CA ASN A 100 -10.60 27.93 1.34
C ASN A 100 -12.02 28.06 1.89
N GLY A 101 -12.29 29.04 2.74
CA GLY A 101 -13.62 29.29 3.35
C GLY A 101 -14.71 29.65 2.36
N MET A 102 -14.38 30.07 1.14
CA MET A 102 -15.38 30.35 0.10
C MET A 102 -15.83 29.09 -0.65
N ASP A 103 -14.90 28.17 -0.85
CA ASP A 103 -15.12 27.02 -1.72
C ASP A 103 -15.39 25.72 -0.92
N GLY A 104 -15.13 25.72 0.42
CA GLY A 104 -15.28 24.54 1.27
C GLY A 104 -14.37 23.39 0.87
N VAL A 105 -14.84 22.13 1.08
CA VAL A 105 -14.09 20.91 0.74
C VAL A 105 -14.20 20.63 -0.76
N GLN A 106 -13.07 20.72 -1.46
CA GLN A 106 -12.97 20.47 -2.91
C GLN A 106 -12.47 19.06 -3.22
N SER A 107 -12.57 18.60 -4.47
CA SER A 107 -12.12 17.26 -4.91
C SER A 107 -10.64 17.00 -4.60
N HIS A 108 -9.75 17.98 -4.85
CA HIS A 108 -8.34 17.83 -4.51
C HIS A 108 -8.11 17.78 -2.99
N THR A 109 -8.89 18.52 -2.20
CA THR A 109 -8.88 18.42 -0.72
C THR A 109 -9.23 17.00 -0.27
N MET A 110 -10.20 16.36 -0.93
CA MET A 110 -10.54 14.95 -0.67
C MET A 110 -9.41 14.00 -1.02
N THR A 111 -8.71 14.23 -2.14
CA THR A 111 -7.52 13.43 -2.50
C THR A 111 -6.42 13.58 -1.46
N LEU A 112 -6.12 14.81 -1.03
CA LEU A 112 -5.16 15.08 0.05
C LEU A 112 -5.57 14.39 1.36
N TRP A 113 -6.86 14.42 1.69
CA TRP A 113 -7.39 13.77 2.89
C TRP A 113 -7.22 12.27 2.87
N ARG A 114 -7.54 11.60 1.74
CA ARG A 114 -7.33 10.15 1.56
C ARG A 114 -5.85 9.76 1.68
N LEU A 115 -4.94 10.57 1.14
CA LEU A 115 -3.50 10.34 1.30
C LEU A 115 -3.04 10.51 2.75
N LEU A 116 -3.52 11.57 3.45
CA LEU A 116 -3.23 11.77 4.87
C LEU A 116 -3.77 10.61 5.74
N GLU A 117 -4.90 10.04 5.37
CA GLU A 117 -5.48 8.85 6.01
C GLU A 117 -4.64 7.60 5.71
N ARG A 118 -4.26 7.37 4.46
CA ARG A 118 -3.41 6.23 4.07
C ARG A 118 -2.09 6.21 4.84
N TYR A 119 -1.40 7.35 4.87
CA TYR A 119 -0.12 7.49 5.58
C TYR A 119 -0.29 7.72 7.09
N GLN A 120 -1.51 7.66 7.61
CA GLN A 120 -1.84 7.83 9.04
C GLN A 120 -1.25 9.10 9.66
N ILE A 121 -1.24 10.21 8.92
CA ILE A 121 -0.63 11.48 9.36
C ILE A 121 -1.62 12.27 10.21
N PRO A 122 -1.29 12.61 11.47
CA PRO A 122 -2.10 13.49 12.31
C PRO A 122 -2.28 14.86 11.67
N THR A 123 -3.52 15.35 11.59
CA THR A 123 -3.85 16.51 10.75
C THR A 123 -4.58 17.58 11.54
N PHE A 124 -4.13 18.82 11.40
CA PHE A 124 -4.82 20.05 11.82
C PHE A 124 -5.48 20.70 10.60
N LEU A 125 -6.67 21.23 10.75
CA LEU A 125 -7.41 21.91 9.69
C LEU A 125 -7.41 23.42 9.92
N PHE A 126 -7.07 24.20 8.90
CA PHE A 126 -7.16 25.64 8.92
C PHE A 126 -8.04 26.15 7.79
N VAL A 127 -9.26 26.61 8.12
CA VAL A 127 -10.17 27.22 7.15
C VAL A 127 -9.80 28.69 7.00
N ASN A 128 -9.21 29.00 5.86
CA ASN A 128 -8.65 30.31 5.54
C ASN A 128 -9.66 31.19 4.77
N LYS A 129 -9.36 32.48 4.64
CA LYS A 129 -10.14 33.49 3.91
C LYS A 129 -11.54 33.73 4.51
N MET A 130 -11.72 33.55 5.81
CA MET A 130 -12.99 33.81 6.52
C MET A 130 -13.39 35.29 6.54
N ASP A 131 -12.55 36.18 6.01
CA ASP A 131 -12.85 37.63 5.84
C ASP A 131 -13.62 37.95 4.56
N GLN A 132 -13.83 36.97 3.68
CA GLN A 132 -14.57 37.15 2.44
C GLN A 132 -16.10 37.14 2.70
N GLN A 133 -16.85 37.84 1.85
CA GLN A 133 -18.33 37.89 1.99
C GLN A 133 -18.92 36.56 1.52
N GLY A 134 -19.82 35.98 2.32
CA GLY A 134 -20.49 34.72 2.00
C GLY A 134 -19.94 33.51 2.75
N THR A 135 -18.86 33.66 3.52
CA THR A 135 -18.36 32.58 4.39
C THR A 135 -19.27 32.41 5.61
N ASP A 136 -19.73 31.21 5.87
CA ASP A 136 -20.52 30.83 7.05
C ASP A 136 -19.73 29.75 7.84
N HIS A 137 -19.40 30.10 9.09
CA HIS A 137 -18.59 29.23 9.95
C HIS A 137 -19.27 27.91 10.24
N ASP A 138 -20.56 27.90 10.56
CA ASP A 138 -21.26 26.69 10.99
C ASP A 138 -21.57 25.79 9.77
N ALA A 139 -21.87 26.38 8.62
CA ALA A 139 -22.01 25.67 7.37
C ALA A 139 -20.69 24.97 6.97
N LEU A 140 -19.55 25.67 7.08
CA LEU A 140 -18.22 25.10 6.76
C LEU A 140 -17.82 24.00 7.74
N LEU A 141 -18.07 24.13 9.04
CA LEU A 141 -17.81 23.08 10.00
C LEU A 141 -18.62 21.81 9.70
N ASN A 142 -19.89 21.99 9.27
CA ASN A 142 -20.71 20.85 8.85
C ASN A 142 -20.20 20.22 7.55
N ASP A 143 -19.74 21.02 6.58
CA ASP A 143 -19.10 20.55 5.35
C ASP A 143 -17.85 19.69 5.66
N LEU A 144 -16.98 20.15 6.59
CA LEU A 144 -15.84 19.39 7.05
C LEU A 144 -16.25 18.05 7.69
N LYS A 145 -17.28 18.06 8.53
CA LYS A 145 -17.81 16.85 9.19
C LYS A 145 -18.38 15.84 8.19
N GLN A 146 -19.08 16.34 7.19
CA GLN A 146 -19.74 15.51 6.18
C GLN A 146 -18.73 14.88 5.18
N HIS A 147 -17.76 15.65 4.72
CA HIS A 147 -16.87 15.24 3.63
C HIS A 147 -15.52 14.71 4.08
N LEU A 148 -15.00 15.13 5.24
CA LEU A 148 -13.71 14.65 5.75
C LEU A 148 -13.89 13.63 6.87
N HIS A 149 -14.40 14.07 8.04
CA HIS A 149 -14.61 13.17 9.17
C HIS A 149 -15.57 13.78 10.21
N GLU A 150 -16.49 12.97 10.76
CA GLU A 150 -17.47 13.39 11.78
C GLU A 150 -16.84 14.05 13.02
N ASN A 151 -15.60 13.67 13.38
CA ASN A 151 -14.85 14.20 14.53
C ASN A 151 -13.98 15.42 14.18
N CYS A 152 -14.37 16.20 13.18
CA CYS A 152 -13.86 17.57 12.99
C CYS A 152 -14.42 18.45 14.10
N VAL A 153 -13.55 18.96 14.99
CA VAL A 153 -13.94 19.76 16.16
C VAL A 153 -13.38 21.17 16.03
N ASP A 154 -14.23 22.17 16.25
CA ASP A 154 -13.82 23.58 16.25
C ASP A 154 -13.00 23.89 17.52
N PHE A 155 -11.73 24.26 17.35
CA PHE A 155 -10.81 24.69 18.40
C PHE A 155 -10.61 26.19 18.42
N GLY A 156 -11.23 26.92 17.50
CA GLY A 156 -11.07 28.36 17.35
C GLY A 156 -12.01 29.21 18.24
N ARG A 157 -13.15 28.64 18.68
CA ARG A 157 -14.09 29.29 19.61
C ARG A 157 -13.69 28.98 21.04
N THR A 158 -12.78 29.75 21.58
CA THR A 158 -12.34 29.65 22.98
C THR A 158 -13.01 30.69 23.84
N GLN A 159 -13.25 30.38 25.11
CA GLN A 159 -13.69 31.38 26.06
C GLN A 159 -12.51 32.31 26.39
N ASP A 160 -12.75 33.62 26.28
CA ASP A 160 -11.81 34.64 26.75
C ASP A 160 -11.79 34.57 28.30
N THR A 161 -10.76 33.98 28.85
CA THR A 161 -10.52 34.04 30.30
C THR A 161 -9.83 35.35 30.64
N ASP A 162 -10.18 35.95 31.80
CA ASP A 162 -9.59 37.24 32.29
C ASP A 162 -8.05 37.27 32.35
N TYR A 163 -7.40 36.12 32.10
CA TYR A 163 -5.93 35.96 32.10
C TYR A 163 -5.30 35.64 30.73
N GLY A 164 -6.06 35.72 29.61
CA GLY A 164 -5.51 35.48 28.28
C GLY A 164 -5.07 34.04 27.99
N MET A 165 -5.50 33.06 28.78
CA MET A 165 -5.38 31.66 28.52
C MET A 165 -6.58 31.18 27.71
N TYR A 166 -6.35 30.63 26.54
CA TYR A 166 -7.39 30.04 25.68
C TYR A 166 -7.75 28.65 26.24
N GLU A 167 -8.95 28.51 26.78
CA GLU A 167 -9.49 27.22 27.23
C GLU A 167 -10.66 26.78 26.34
N LEU A 168 -10.70 25.47 26.03
CA LEU A 168 -11.83 24.89 25.29
C LEU A 168 -13.13 25.04 26.06
N THR A 169 -14.23 25.30 25.36
CA THR A 169 -15.55 25.36 25.96
C THR A 169 -16.03 24.00 26.45
N PRO A 170 -16.95 23.92 27.42
CA PRO A 170 -17.50 22.62 27.85
C PRO A 170 -18.11 21.81 26.70
N GLU A 171 -18.72 22.44 25.70
CA GLU A 171 -19.26 21.78 24.50
C GLU A 171 -18.17 21.17 23.64
N GLN A 172 -17.04 21.88 23.47
CA GLN A 172 -15.87 21.34 22.74
C GLN A 172 -15.24 20.15 23.49
N LEU A 173 -15.11 20.25 24.82
CA LEU A 173 -14.58 19.15 25.65
C LEU A 173 -15.50 17.93 25.63
N GLU A 174 -16.81 18.11 25.61
CA GLU A 174 -17.79 17.02 25.48
C GLU A 174 -17.66 16.32 24.12
N ASN A 175 -17.58 17.08 23.04
CA ASN A 175 -17.37 16.54 21.69
C ASN A 175 -16.05 15.75 21.57
N ILE A 176 -15.00 16.20 22.24
CA ILE A 176 -13.72 15.49 22.29
C ILE A 176 -13.83 14.21 23.14
N ALA A 177 -14.48 14.29 24.31
CA ALA A 177 -14.59 13.18 25.24
C ALA A 177 -15.40 12.01 24.65
N VAL A 178 -16.42 12.28 23.84
CA VAL A 178 -17.25 11.24 23.18
C VAL A 178 -16.44 10.39 22.19
N CYS A 179 -15.29 10.86 21.72
CA CYS A 179 -14.46 10.11 20.73
C CYS A 179 -13.76 8.89 21.32
N GLU A 180 -13.62 8.77 22.67
CA GLU A 180 -13.01 7.63 23.33
C GLU A 180 -13.65 7.35 24.69
N GLU A 181 -13.99 6.09 24.97
CA GLU A 181 -14.75 5.68 26.14
C GLU A 181 -14.05 6.02 27.47
N ASP A 182 -12.74 5.77 27.57
CA ASP A 182 -11.92 6.07 28.76
C ASP A 182 -11.87 7.58 29.07
N ILE A 183 -11.83 8.41 28.02
CA ILE A 183 -11.81 9.88 28.19
C ILE A 183 -13.20 10.38 28.59
N LEU A 184 -14.26 9.77 28.03
CA LEU A 184 -15.63 10.10 28.38
C LEU A 184 -15.91 9.77 29.85
N GLU A 185 -15.50 8.62 30.37
CA GLU A 185 -15.64 8.29 31.80
C GLU A 185 -14.92 9.33 32.67
N THR A 186 -13.67 9.66 32.32
CA THR A 186 -12.89 10.68 33.07
C THR A 186 -13.55 12.04 33.02
N TYR A 187 -14.07 12.43 31.85
CA TYR A 187 -14.77 13.72 31.69
C TYR A 187 -16.07 13.79 32.49
N LEU A 188 -16.85 12.71 32.51
CA LEU A 188 -18.09 12.62 33.30
C LEU A 188 -17.83 12.71 34.82
N GLU A 189 -16.68 12.22 35.30
CA GLU A 189 -16.29 12.27 36.71
C GLU A 189 -15.68 13.63 37.09
N THR A 190 -14.83 14.21 36.24
CA THR A 190 -13.99 15.35 36.59
C THR A 190 -14.38 16.65 35.89
N GLY A 191 -15.11 16.59 34.78
CA GLY A 191 -15.42 17.71 33.89
C GLY A 191 -14.21 18.25 33.11
N ILE A 192 -13.09 17.50 33.06
CA ILE A 192 -11.81 17.93 32.47
C ILE A 192 -11.33 16.86 31.48
N VAL A 193 -10.84 17.31 30.33
CA VAL A 193 -10.04 16.51 29.39
C VAL A 193 -8.61 17.07 29.42
N GLU A 194 -7.62 16.22 29.70
CA GLU A 194 -6.24 16.66 29.78
C GLU A 194 -5.65 16.92 28.39
N ASP A 195 -4.78 17.92 28.26
CA ASP A 195 -4.10 18.27 26.98
C ASP A 195 -3.36 17.10 26.36
N ARG A 196 -2.79 16.20 27.19
CA ARG A 196 -2.11 14.97 26.72
C ARG A 196 -3.06 13.99 26.04
N ASP A 197 -4.31 13.90 26.50
CA ASP A 197 -5.30 13.01 25.93
C ASP A 197 -5.83 13.57 24.61
N ILE A 198 -5.99 14.88 24.52
CA ILE A 198 -6.28 15.58 23.26
C ILE A 198 -5.15 15.30 22.24
N ALA A 199 -3.89 15.49 22.64
CA ALA A 199 -2.74 15.20 21.77
C ALA A 199 -2.71 13.73 21.33
N ARG A 200 -3.03 12.78 22.21
CA ARG A 200 -3.15 11.35 21.90
C ARG A 200 -4.24 11.08 20.86
N LEU A 201 -5.41 11.66 21.00
CA LEU A 201 -6.52 11.51 20.06
C LEU A 201 -6.16 12.08 18.67
N ILE A 202 -5.43 13.20 18.62
CA ILE A 202 -4.94 13.78 17.35
C ILE A 202 -3.94 12.84 16.67
N ILE A 203 -2.96 12.31 17.43
CA ILE A 203 -1.97 11.34 16.89
C ILE A 203 -2.67 10.09 16.35
N GLN A 204 -3.70 9.60 17.01
CA GLN A 204 -4.49 8.44 16.59
C GLN A 204 -5.50 8.75 15.48
N ARG A 205 -5.54 9.99 14.99
CA ARG A 205 -6.52 10.45 13.99
C ARG A 205 -7.98 10.21 14.41
N LYS A 206 -8.26 10.27 15.71
CA LYS A 206 -9.63 10.16 16.24
C LYS A 206 -10.34 11.50 16.30
N ILE A 207 -9.60 12.61 16.40
CA ILE A 207 -10.11 13.97 16.31
C ILE A 207 -9.25 14.82 15.37
N PHE A 208 -9.89 15.82 14.77
CA PHE A 208 -9.25 16.74 13.83
C PHE A 208 -9.55 18.18 14.26
N PRO A 209 -8.56 18.88 14.87
CA PRO A 209 -8.74 20.25 15.30
C PRO A 209 -8.95 21.19 14.10
N CYS A 210 -10.06 21.91 14.09
CA CYS A 210 -10.42 22.89 13.07
C CYS A 210 -10.24 24.29 13.62
N TYR A 211 -9.62 25.17 12.83
CA TYR A 211 -9.45 26.57 13.13
C TYR A 211 -9.93 27.40 11.96
N PHE A 212 -10.53 28.52 12.23
CA PHE A 212 -11.11 29.43 11.24
C PHE A 212 -10.44 30.80 11.32
N GLY A 213 -10.01 31.33 10.16
CA GLY A 213 -9.29 32.58 10.17
C GLY A 213 -9.04 33.18 8.79
N SER A 214 -8.21 34.20 8.76
CA SER A 214 -7.69 34.81 7.54
C SER A 214 -6.20 35.10 7.72
N ALA A 215 -5.36 34.31 7.02
CA ALA A 215 -3.92 34.51 7.03
C ALA A 215 -3.53 35.90 6.52
N LEU A 216 -4.22 36.40 5.46
CA LEU A 216 -3.97 37.73 4.92
C LEU A 216 -4.28 38.87 5.89
N LYS A 217 -5.18 38.66 6.86
CA LYS A 217 -5.61 39.66 7.86
C LYS A 217 -5.05 39.37 9.26
N GLU A 218 -4.14 38.39 9.39
CA GLU A 218 -3.52 37.99 10.65
C GLU A 218 -4.55 37.57 11.74
N LYS A 219 -5.76 37.09 11.29
CA LYS A 219 -6.83 36.68 12.18
C LYS A 219 -6.86 35.17 12.37
N GLY A 220 -6.93 34.70 13.63
CA GLY A 220 -7.04 33.31 13.98
C GLY A 220 -5.73 32.51 13.85
N VAL A 221 -4.70 33.03 13.17
CA VAL A 221 -3.43 32.31 12.93
C VAL A 221 -2.62 32.11 14.20
N LYS A 222 -2.62 33.12 15.09
CA LYS A 222 -1.93 33.01 16.39
C LYS A 222 -2.57 31.94 17.27
N ASP A 223 -3.90 31.87 17.31
CA ASP A 223 -4.63 30.88 18.10
C ASP A 223 -4.40 29.48 17.54
N PHE A 224 -4.45 29.36 16.21
CA PHE A 224 -4.09 28.13 15.50
C PHE A 224 -2.68 27.67 15.85
N TRP A 225 -1.66 28.56 15.77
CA TRP A 225 -0.28 28.21 16.07
C TRP A 225 -0.08 27.84 17.54
N ASN A 226 -0.75 28.52 18.47
CA ASN A 226 -0.76 28.14 19.88
C ASN A 226 -1.36 26.76 20.10
N GLY A 227 -2.44 26.43 19.41
CA GLY A 227 -3.04 25.10 19.43
C GLY A 227 -2.09 24.01 18.89
N VAL A 228 -1.41 24.26 17.77
CA VAL A 228 -0.39 23.37 17.24
C VAL A 228 0.74 23.15 18.26
N GLN A 229 1.26 24.22 18.89
CA GLN A 229 2.30 24.09 19.92
C GLN A 229 1.83 23.28 21.15
N LYS A 230 0.57 23.47 21.56
CA LYS A 230 -0.02 22.86 22.74
C LYS A 230 -0.32 21.38 22.54
N TYR A 231 -0.96 21.03 21.44
CA TYR A 231 -1.54 19.71 21.22
C TYR A 231 -0.68 18.77 20.34
N THR A 232 0.51 19.17 19.93
CA THR A 232 1.46 18.26 19.28
C THR A 232 2.38 17.58 20.32
N ALA A 233 2.76 16.35 20.07
CA ALA A 233 3.74 15.62 20.86
C ALA A 233 4.91 15.15 19.97
N GLU A 234 6.09 15.09 20.53
CA GLU A 234 7.25 14.57 19.83
C GLU A 234 7.15 13.06 19.70
N PRO A 235 7.31 12.49 18.49
CA PRO A 235 7.33 11.04 18.29
C PRO A 235 8.48 10.39 19.07
N LYS A 236 8.27 9.17 19.56
CA LYS A 236 9.36 8.38 20.13
C LYS A 236 10.28 7.96 18.99
N ARG A 237 11.57 8.30 19.12
CA ARG A 237 12.58 8.01 18.11
C ARG A 237 13.56 6.96 18.63
N PRO A 238 13.92 5.95 17.80
CA PRO A 238 14.93 4.96 18.14
C PRO A 238 16.31 5.62 18.33
N THR A 239 17.18 4.95 19.09
CA THR A 239 18.55 5.41 19.30
C THR A 239 19.50 5.00 18.18
N GLU A 240 19.14 4.00 17.41
CA GLU A 240 19.87 3.55 16.23
C GLU A 240 19.66 4.49 15.06
N PHE A 241 20.64 4.58 14.17
CA PHE A 241 20.54 5.45 13.00
C PHE A 241 19.47 4.97 12.03
N GLY A 242 18.58 5.87 11.67
CA GLY A 242 17.60 5.71 10.63
C GLY A 242 17.38 7.01 9.87
N ALA A 243 17.18 6.94 8.55
CA ALA A 243 16.82 8.08 7.73
C ALA A 243 15.94 7.66 6.55
N LYS A 244 15.03 8.56 6.15
CA LYS A 244 14.19 8.41 4.95
C LYS A 244 14.54 9.48 3.94
N VAL A 245 14.93 9.07 2.73
CA VAL A 245 15.19 9.95 1.59
C VAL A 245 13.86 10.26 0.90
N PHE A 246 13.49 11.54 0.76
CA PHE A 246 12.23 11.91 0.12
C PHE A 246 12.38 12.76 -1.13
N LYS A 247 13.56 13.39 -1.32
CA LYS A 247 13.81 14.28 -2.47
C LYS A 247 15.28 14.27 -2.87
N ILE A 248 15.51 14.29 -4.17
CA ILE A 248 16.82 14.61 -4.76
C ILE A 248 16.69 15.96 -5.46
N ALA A 249 17.70 16.79 -5.34
CA ALA A 249 17.79 18.08 -6.03
C ALA A 249 19.25 18.39 -6.37
N ARG A 250 19.47 19.47 -7.12
CA ARG A 250 20.81 19.98 -7.42
C ARG A 250 20.90 21.45 -7.01
N ASP A 251 22.07 21.84 -6.49
CA ASP A 251 22.34 23.25 -6.15
C ASP A 251 22.70 24.03 -7.43
N GLU A 252 22.86 25.35 -7.30
CA GLU A 252 23.24 26.26 -8.42
C GLU A 252 24.58 25.88 -9.10
N GLN A 253 25.40 25.07 -8.42
CA GLN A 253 26.69 24.60 -8.95
C GLN A 253 26.56 23.21 -9.60
N GLY A 254 25.34 22.63 -9.64
CA GLY A 254 25.07 21.31 -10.16
C GLY A 254 25.39 20.16 -9.20
N ASN A 255 25.79 20.43 -7.95
CA ASN A 255 26.05 19.37 -6.97
C ASN A 255 24.74 18.71 -6.55
N ARG A 256 24.76 17.38 -6.51
CA ARG A 256 23.63 16.57 -6.09
C ARG A 256 23.39 16.69 -4.59
N LEU A 257 22.15 16.93 -4.21
CA LEU A 257 21.64 17.06 -2.84
C LEU A 257 20.65 15.96 -2.55
N THR A 258 20.90 15.14 -1.55
CA THR A 258 19.98 14.13 -1.03
C THR A 258 19.25 14.69 0.18
N TYR A 259 17.97 14.99 0.04
CA TYR A 259 17.13 15.44 1.16
C TYR A 259 16.58 14.24 1.91
N MET A 260 16.81 14.21 3.22
CA MET A 260 16.35 13.13 4.09
C MET A 260 15.90 13.65 5.44
N LYS A 261 14.96 12.91 6.05
CA LYS A 261 14.62 13.07 7.48
C LYS A 261 15.37 12.04 8.29
N ILE A 262 16.07 12.48 9.32
CA ILE A 262 16.66 11.56 10.30
C ILE A 262 15.57 11.09 11.25
N THR A 263 15.27 9.79 11.22
CA THR A 263 14.19 9.17 11.99
C THR A 263 14.67 8.57 13.30
N GLY A 264 15.95 8.16 13.36
CA GLY A 264 16.58 7.60 14.55
C GLY A 264 18.05 8.00 14.68
N GLY A 265 18.58 8.00 15.90
CA GLY A 265 19.98 8.33 16.20
C GLY A 265 20.44 9.68 15.71
N SER A 266 21.60 9.73 15.07
CA SER A 266 22.14 10.94 14.44
C SER A 266 23.05 10.63 13.26
N LEU A 267 23.13 11.55 12.31
CA LEU A 267 24.02 11.51 11.16
C LEU A 267 25.17 12.52 11.36
N LYS A 268 26.41 12.06 11.28
CA LYS A 268 27.61 12.92 11.34
C LYS A 268 28.27 13.07 9.98
N VAL A 269 28.90 14.21 9.74
CA VAL A 269 29.72 14.42 8.54
C VAL A 269 30.82 13.34 8.47
N LYS A 270 31.06 12.82 7.25
CA LYS A 270 31.99 11.72 6.93
C LYS A 270 31.53 10.33 7.40
N THR A 271 30.31 10.17 7.91
CA THR A 271 29.73 8.84 8.16
C THR A 271 29.59 8.10 6.83
N LEU A 272 29.98 6.83 6.83
CA LEU A 272 29.76 5.91 5.73
C LEU A 272 28.31 5.42 5.81
N LEU A 273 27.56 5.64 4.76
CA LEU A 273 26.18 5.16 4.58
C LEU A 273 26.18 4.05 3.56
N SER A 274 25.30 3.09 3.74
CA SER A 274 25.10 1.97 2.82
C SER A 274 23.62 1.79 2.53
N SER A 275 23.31 1.22 1.36
CA SER A 275 21.94 0.79 1.06
C SER A 275 21.51 -0.34 1.99
N ASN A 276 20.24 -0.33 2.40
CA ASN A 276 19.62 -1.39 3.22
C ASN A 276 19.20 -2.62 2.40
N SER A 277 19.72 -2.80 1.20
CA SER A 277 19.29 -3.84 0.27
C SER A 277 19.43 -5.24 0.87
N ASN A 278 18.38 -5.70 1.57
CA ASN A 278 18.16 -7.11 1.90
C ASN A 278 17.76 -7.94 0.66
N GLY A 279 18.26 -7.58 -0.53
CA GLY A 279 18.05 -8.31 -1.77
C GLY A 279 16.70 -8.05 -2.46
N GLN A 280 15.91 -7.09 -2.02
CA GLN A 280 14.73 -6.61 -2.76
C GLN A 280 15.16 -5.42 -3.62
N SER A 281 15.18 -5.59 -4.92
CA SER A 281 15.39 -4.51 -5.89
C SER A 281 14.03 -4.01 -6.37
N LEU A 282 13.89 -2.68 -6.46
CA LEU A 282 12.72 -2.07 -7.11
C LEU A 282 12.56 -2.56 -8.56
N PRO A 283 11.32 -2.67 -9.06
CA PRO A 283 11.06 -2.99 -10.47
C PRO A 283 11.87 -2.06 -11.39
N GLY A 284 12.66 -2.64 -12.30
CA GLY A 284 13.46 -1.88 -13.27
C GLY A 284 14.92 -1.60 -12.88
N ARG A 285 15.40 -1.92 -11.68
CA ARG A 285 16.82 -1.81 -11.31
C ARG A 285 17.54 -3.14 -11.37
N LYS A 286 18.74 -3.15 -11.97
CA LYS A 286 19.59 -4.36 -12.03
C LYS A 286 20.13 -4.68 -10.63
N ALA A 287 20.04 -5.95 -10.21
CA ALA A 287 20.49 -6.41 -8.89
C ALA A 287 21.96 -6.08 -8.55
N GLU A 288 22.81 -5.89 -9.56
CA GLU A 288 24.22 -5.49 -9.40
C GLU A 288 24.40 -4.00 -9.02
N GLU A 289 23.36 -3.17 -9.15
CA GLU A 289 23.37 -1.74 -8.80
C GLU A 289 22.85 -1.48 -7.38
N ALA A 290 22.32 -2.49 -6.70
CA ALA A 290 21.57 -2.33 -5.45
C ALA A 290 22.44 -2.06 -4.22
N ALA A 291 23.65 -2.59 -4.11
CA ALA A 291 24.52 -2.38 -2.95
C ALA A 291 25.48 -1.20 -3.18
N TRP A 292 25.39 -0.18 -2.33
CA TRP A 292 26.29 0.97 -2.38
C TRP A 292 26.78 1.36 -0.99
N GLU A 293 28.01 1.91 -0.93
CA GLU A 293 28.58 2.53 0.27
C GLU A 293 29.18 3.87 -0.12
N GLU A 294 28.67 4.95 0.44
CA GLU A 294 29.10 6.32 0.16
C GLU A 294 29.22 7.15 1.45
N LYS A 295 30.00 8.21 1.40
CA LYS A 295 30.21 9.08 2.56
C LYS A 295 29.38 10.35 2.47
N ALA A 296 28.75 10.70 3.59
CA ALA A 296 28.08 11.99 3.76
C ALA A 296 29.15 13.11 3.86
N ASP A 297 29.33 13.91 2.80
CA ASP A 297 30.39 14.93 2.75
C ASP A 297 30.05 16.17 3.55
N GLN A 298 28.85 16.74 3.34
CA GLN A 298 28.34 17.90 4.06
C GLN A 298 26.89 17.65 4.44
N ILE A 299 26.49 18.21 5.57
CA ILE A 299 25.09 18.22 6.03
C ILE A 299 24.64 19.68 6.04
N ARG A 300 23.59 19.99 5.28
CA ARG A 300 23.02 21.32 5.11
C ARG A 300 21.61 21.37 5.68
N LEU A 301 21.33 22.35 6.52
CA LEU A 301 19.98 22.65 7.03
C LEU A 301 19.46 23.86 6.26
N TYR A 302 18.45 23.65 5.42
CA TYR A 302 17.86 24.71 4.60
C TYR A 302 16.76 25.45 5.34
N SER A 303 16.64 26.76 5.11
CA SER A 303 15.49 27.57 5.44
C SER A 303 15.28 28.59 4.30
N GLY A 304 14.28 28.33 3.45
CA GLY A 304 14.10 29.02 2.17
C GLY A 304 15.32 28.78 1.25
N ALA A 305 15.86 29.84 0.65
CA ALA A 305 17.02 29.75 -0.24
C ALA A 305 18.38 29.60 0.51
N LYS A 306 18.41 29.81 1.82
CA LYS A 306 19.64 29.80 2.62
C LYS A 306 19.81 28.47 3.34
N TYR A 307 21.06 28.08 3.59
CA TYR A 307 21.35 26.91 4.40
C TYR A 307 22.47 27.17 5.41
N GLU A 308 22.46 26.41 6.49
CA GLU A 308 23.52 26.37 7.48
C GLU A 308 24.21 24.98 7.43
N LEU A 309 25.54 24.99 7.57
CA LEU A 309 26.32 23.75 7.67
C LEU A 309 26.31 23.24 9.11
N THR A 310 26.00 21.96 9.28
CA THR A 310 26.13 21.31 10.58
C THR A 310 27.08 20.12 10.52
N SER A 311 27.76 19.84 11.63
CA SER A 311 28.60 18.64 11.78
C SER A 311 27.81 17.37 12.11
N GLU A 312 26.58 17.54 12.63
CA GLU A 312 25.71 16.44 13.06
C GLU A 312 24.24 16.86 12.92
N ALA A 313 23.40 15.95 12.40
CA ALA A 313 21.95 16.08 12.35
C ALA A 313 21.33 14.98 13.24
N GLU A 314 20.54 15.39 14.23
CA GLU A 314 19.85 14.48 15.17
C GLU A 314 18.50 14.03 14.63
N ALA A 315 17.95 12.95 15.20
CA ALA A 315 16.64 12.46 14.88
C ALA A 315 15.56 13.56 14.97
N GLY A 316 14.68 13.62 13.96
CA GLY A 316 13.64 14.64 13.77
C GLY A 316 14.10 15.83 12.93
N THR A 317 15.33 15.86 12.45
CA THR A 317 15.84 16.91 11.58
C THR A 317 15.70 16.50 10.12
N VAL A 318 15.25 17.44 9.28
CA VAL A 318 15.30 17.32 7.82
C VAL A 318 16.56 18.04 7.34
N CYS A 319 17.40 17.33 6.58
CA CYS A 319 18.66 17.87 6.08
C CYS A 319 18.91 17.47 4.64
N ALA A 320 19.76 18.23 3.94
CA ALA A 320 20.30 17.88 2.64
C ALA A 320 21.75 17.44 2.78
N VAL A 321 22.09 16.30 2.21
CA VAL A 321 23.43 15.69 2.29
C VAL A 321 24.08 15.70 0.91
N THR A 322 25.37 16.10 0.86
CA THR A 322 26.18 15.97 -0.35
C THR A 322 27.11 14.77 -0.27
N GLY A 323 27.60 14.30 -1.41
CA GLY A 323 28.51 13.15 -1.50
C GLY A 323 27.82 11.80 -1.72
N LEU A 324 26.49 11.79 -1.78
CA LEU A 324 25.68 10.61 -2.10
C LEU A 324 25.23 10.68 -3.56
N THR A 325 25.60 9.68 -4.37
CA THR A 325 25.33 9.67 -5.81
C THR A 325 24.28 8.63 -6.22
N ARG A 326 24.06 7.61 -5.38
CA ARG A 326 23.20 6.46 -5.70
C ARG A 326 21.85 6.45 -4.97
N THR A 327 21.67 7.32 -3.97
CA THR A 327 20.42 7.45 -3.25
C THR A 327 19.26 7.83 -4.17
N TYR A 328 18.04 7.46 -3.82
CA TYR A 328 16.82 7.81 -4.59
C TYR A 328 15.67 8.20 -3.65
N PRO A 329 14.67 8.95 -4.14
CA PRO A 329 13.49 9.28 -3.35
C PRO A 329 12.71 8.02 -2.96
N GLY A 330 12.39 7.86 -1.67
CA GLY A 330 11.75 6.68 -1.11
C GLY A 330 12.71 5.70 -0.44
N GLU A 331 14.03 5.85 -0.61
CA GLU A 331 15.01 4.95 0.00
C GLU A 331 15.07 5.12 1.52
N GLY A 332 15.07 3.99 2.23
CA GLY A 332 15.32 3.91 3.67
C GLY A 332 16.78 3.59 3.97
N LEU A 333 17.38 4.29 4.93
CA LEU A 333 18.77 4.09 5.36
C LEU A 333 18.81 3.67 6.83
N GLY A 334 19.77 2.83 7.18
CA GLY A 334 19.95 2.34 8.55
C GLY A 334 18.82 1.36 8.95
N ILE A 335 18.02 1.70 9.97
CA ILE A 335 16.91 0.88 10.44
C ILE A 335 15.62 1.08 9.61
N GLU A 336 15.57 2.11 8.73
CA GLU A 336 14.38 2.40 7.95
C GLU A 336 14.25 1.47 6.74
N GLN A 337 13.03 1.04 6.48
CA GLN A 337 12.69 0.31 5.26
C GLN A 337 12.39 1.27 4.11
N GLU A 338 12.35 0.75 2.89
CA GLU A 338 11.88 1.51 1.74
C GLU A 338 10.47 2.05 1.98
N SER A 339 10.24 3.25 1.45
CA SER A 339 8.92 3.88 1.50
C SER A 339 7.98 3.21 0.50
N GLU A 340 6.69 3.26 0.78
CA GLU A 340 5.67 2.82 -0.19
C GLU A 340 5.76 3.64 -1.49
N LEU A 341 5.52 2.99 -2.62
CA LEU A 341 5.45 3.67 -3.90
C LEU A 341 4.27 4.65 -3.92
N PRO A 342 4.45 5.85 -4.51
CA PRO A 342 3.36 6.79 -4.67
C PRO A 342 2.21 6.18 -5.49
N ILE A 343 0.97 6.50 -5.13
CA ILE A 343 -0.23 6.08 -5.90
C ILE A 343 -0.47 7.03 -7.08
N LEU A 344 -0.14 8.31 -6.87
CA LEU A 344 -0.38 9.34 -7.88
C LEU A 344 0.71 9.26 -8.95
N GLU A 345 0.42 8.52 -10.02
CA GLU A 345 1.30 8.34 -11.17
C GLU A 345 0.85 9.21 -12.37
N PRO A 346 1.78 9.68 -13.20
CA PRO A 346 1.45 10.33 -14.46
C PRO A 346 0.71 9.36 -15.40
N VAL A 347 -0.31 9.88 -16.06
CA VAL A 347 -1.17 9.10 -16.97
C VAL A 347 -1.05 9.52 -18.44
N LEU A 348 -0.24 10.54 -18.73
CA LEU A 348 -0.02 11.05 -20.07
C LEU A 348 1.45 10.90 -20.46
N ASN A 349 1.71 10.34 -21.63
CA ASN A 349 3.03 10.15 -22.20
C ASN A 349 3.24 11.13 -23.36
N TYR A 350 4.29 11.93 -23.32
CA TYR A 350 4.58 12.96 -24.30
C TYR A 350 5.94 12.72 -24.94
N GLN A 351 5.98 12.79 -26.27
CA GLN A 351 7.23 12.83 -27.02
C GLN A 351 7.94 14.18 -26.77
N ILE A 352 9.24 14.13 -26.47
CA ILE A 352 10.10 15.31 -26.37
C ILE A 352 10.77 15.52 -27.76
N ILE A 353 10.35 16.58 -28.45
CA ILE A 353 10.86 16.92 -29.77
C ILE A 353 12.09 17.81 -29.58
N LEU A 354 13.23 17.30 -30.03
CA LEU A 354 14.51 18.00 -29.93
C LEU A 354 14.74 18.86 -31.17
N PRO A 355 15.49 19.97 -31.09
CA PRO A 355 15.96 20.72 -32.24
C PRO A 355 16.96 19.89 -33.06
N ASP A 356 17.04 20.15 -34.38
CA ASP A 356 17.84 19.38 -35.36
C ASP A 356 19.35 19.31 -35.04
N ASP A 357 19.86 20.28 -34.29
CA ASP A 357 21.27 20.36 -33.87
C ASP A 357 21.57 19.65 -32.53
N CYS A 358 20.58 19.06 -31.91
CA CYS A 358 20.73 18.38 -30.62
C CYS A 358 20.90 16.86 -30.81
N ASP A 359 21.96 16.31 -30.24
CA ASP A 359 22.18 14.85 -30.20
C ASP A 359 21.21 14.18 -29.18
N PRO A 360 20.30 13.30 -29.66
CA PRO A 360 19.32 12.65 -28.77
C PRO A 360 19.96 11.82 -27.66
N HIS A 361 21.07 11.14 -27.91
CA HIS A 361 21.74 10.32 -26.88
C HIS A 361 22.36 11.15 -25.75
N GLN A 362 22.95 12.31 -26.10
CA GLN A 362 23.43 13.21 -25.05
C GLN A 362 22.30 13.85 -24.29
N MET A 363 21.21 14.19 -24.99
CA MET A 363 20.04 14.77 -24.33
C MET A 363 19.34 13.76 -23.41
N LEU A 364 19.26 12.49 -23.81
CA LEU A 364 18.74 11.42 -22.97
C LEU A 364 19.47 11.32 -21.61
N GLN A 365 20.81 11.42 -21.62
CA GLN A 365 21.60 11.42 -20.37
C GLN A 365 21.30 12.63 -19.49
N LYS A 366 21.06 13.80 -20.10
CA LYS A 366 20.67 15.01 -19.37
C LYS A 366 19.25 14.92 -18.79
N LEU A 367 18.32 14.36 -19.55
CA LEU A 367 16.94 14.14 -19.10
C LEU A 367 16.86 13.12 -17.97
N ARG A 368 17.69 12.07 -17.99
CA ARG A 368 17.80 11.14 -16.88
C ARG A 368 18.31 11.78 -15.59
N GLN A 369 19.06 12.87 -15.65
CA GLN A 369 19.38 13.64 -14.44
C GLN A 369 18.16 14.35 -13.85
N LEU A 370 17.19 14.76 -14.68
CA LEU A 370 15.92 15.29 -14.21
C LEU A 370 15.04 14.17 -13.64
N GLU A 371 15.09 12.98 -14.22
CA GLU A 371 14.40 11.79 -13.71
C GLU A 371 14.92 11.35 -12.33
N GLU A 372 16.23 11.53 -12.02
CA GLU A 372 16.74 11.32 -10.65
C GLU A 372 16.06 12.23 -9.62
N GLU A 373 15.71 13.46 -10.00
CA GLU A 373 15.02 14.43 -9.14
C GLU A 373 13.51 14.17 -9.09
N GLU A 374 12.94 13.78 -10.24
CA GLU A 374 11.52 13.50 -10.47
C GLU A 374 11.35 12.11 -11.10
N PRO A 375 11.41 11.01 -10.33
CA PRO A 375 11.38 9.64 -10.87
C PRO A 375 10.15 9.33 -11.71
N GLN A 376 9.04 10.03 -11.50
CA GLN A 376 7.78 9.80 -12.20
C GLN A 376 7.78 10.37 -13.64
N LEU A 377 8.83 11.07 -14.08
CA LEU A 377 8.98 11.47 -15.47
C LEU A 377 9.11 10.26 -16.41
N HIS A 378 9.53 9.09 -15.90
CA HIS A 378 9.70 7.86 -16.67
C HIS A 378 10.22 8.14 -18.08
N ILE A 379 11.49 8.55 -18.16
CA ILE A 379 12.12 8.90 -19.45
C ILE A 379 12.38 7.63 -20.26
N LEU A 380 11.61 7.44 -21.32
CA LEU A 380 11.67 6.29 -22.21
C LEU A 380 12.43 6.64 -23.48
N TRP A 381 13.26 5.73 -23.95
CA TRP A 381 13.95 5.82 -25.22
C TRP A 381 13.36 4.81 -26.21
N ASP A 382 12.73 5.31 -27.26
CA ASP A 382 12.28 4.47 -28.37
C ASP A 382 13.43 4.32 -29.38
N SER A 383 13.96 3.11 -29.46
CA SER A 383 15.09 2.81 -30.37
C SER A 383 14.67 2.69 -31.81
N GLN A 384 13.41 2.42 -32.15
CA GLN A 384 12.91 2.28 -33.52
C GLN A 384 12.80 3.65 -34.19
N PHE A 385 12.27 4.63 -33.46
CA PHE A 385 12.05 5.99 -33.97
C PHE A 385 13.13 6.98 -33.53
N SER A 386 14.06 6.57 -32.64
CA SER A 386 15.06 7.44 -32.00
C SER A 386 14.44 8.62 -31.29
N GLU A 387 13.33 8.35 -30.58
CA GLU A 387 12.52 9.35 -29.87
C GLU A 387 12.69 9.23 -28.37
N ILE A 388 12.54 10.36 -27.66
CA ILE A 388 12.51 10.42 -26.21
C ILE A 388 11.09 10.74 -25.79
N HIS A 389 10.56 9.95 -24.84
CA HIS A 389 9.25 10.17 -24.24
C HIS A 389 9.37 10.44 -22.75
N ALA A 390 8.44 11.23 -22.21
CA ALA A 390 8.32 11.52 -20.78
C ALA A 390 6.87 11.39 -20.34
N GLN A 391 6.65 10.83 -19.15
CA GLN A 391 5.32 10.76 -18.55
C GLN A 391 5.06 12.00 -17.69
N LEU A 392 3.90 12.63 -17.85
CA LEU A 392 3.53 13.87 -17.18
C LEU A 392 2.07 13.84 -16.71
N MET A 393 1.79 14.56 -15.63
CA MET A 393 0.44 14.68 -15.05
C MET A 393 -0.45 15.64 -15.82
N GLY A 394 0.15 16.74 -16.35
CA GLY A 394 -0.64 17.80 -17.00
C GLY A 394 0.18 18.84 -17.76
N GLU A 395 -0.56 19.82 -18.35
CA GLU A 395 0.03 20.88 -19.19
C GLU A 395 0.96 21.83 -18.43
N VAL A 396 0.70 22.10 -17.15
CA VAL A 396 1.53 22.98 -16.34
C VAL A 396 2.91 22.36 -16.12
N GLN A 397 2.97 21.04 -15.92
CA GLN A 397 4.23 20.31 -15.78
C GLN A 397 5.06 20.34 -17.07
N ILE A 398 4.41 20.31 -18.26
CA ILE A 398 5.10 20.46 -19.56
C ILE A 398 5.84 21.78 -19.65
N GLU A 399 5.19 22.89 -19.29
CA GLU A 399 5.79 24.21 -19.38
C GLU A 399 6.97 24.37 -18.41
N ILE A 400 6.83 23.79 -17.20
CA ILE A 400 7.90 23.80 -16.21
C ILE A 400 9.08 22.96 -16.67
N LEU A 401 8.81 21.78 -17.23
CA LEU A 401 9.86 20.91 -17.76
C LEU A 401 10.59 21.56 -18.95
N LYS A 402 9.88 22.25 -19.88
CA LYS A 402 10.50 23.05 -20.95
C LYS A 402 11.45 24.10 -20.39
N LYS A 403 11.02 24.84 -19.35
CA LYS A 403 11.87 25.89 -18.75
C LYS A 403 13.04 25.28 -17.99
N LEU A 404 12.86 24.19 -17.25
CA LEU A 404 13.96 23.50 -16.57
C LEU A 404 15.01 22.99 -17.55
N ILE A 405 14.60 22.42 -18.69
CA ILE A 405 15.49 21.96 -19.74
C ILE A 405 16.26 23.15 -20.33
N TRP A 406 15.57 24.27 -20.61
CA TRP A 406 16.21 25.47 -21.10
C TRP A 406 17.21 26.08 -20.11
N ASP A 407 16.80 26.24 -18.85
CA ASP A 407 17.63 26.89 -17.82
C ASP A 407 18.90 26.08 -17.52
N ARG A 408 18.80 24.74 -17.53
CA ARG A 408 19.95 23.87 -17.19
C ARG A 408 20.80 23.49 -18.39
N PHE A 409 20.16 23.21 -19.54
CA PHE A 409 20.86 22.60 -20.66
C PHE A 409 20.94 23.52 -21.89
N HIS A 410 20.24 24.66 -21.86
CA HIS A 410 20.12 25.63 -22.95
C HIS A 410 19.63 25.01 -24.27
N VAL A 411 18.74 24.03 -24.17
CA VAL A 411 18.09 23.37 -25.31
C VAL A 411 16.61 23.73 -25.32
N ALA A 412 16.11 24.29 -26.40
CA ALA A 412 14.68 24.55 -26.56
C ALA A 412 13.99 23.29 -27.09
N VAL A 413 13.15 22.68 -26.28
CA VAL A 413 12.40 21.48 -26.66
C VAL A 413 10.92 21.79 -26.85
N GLU A 414 10.29 21.04 -27.74
CA GLU A 414 8.85 21.01 -27.93
C GLU A 414 8.28 19.67 -27.45
N PHE A 415 6.98 19.65 -27.12
CA PHE A 415 6.30 18.40 -26.74
C PHE A 415 5.26 18.07 -27.81
N GLY A 416 5.25 16.82 -28.23
CA GLY A 416 4.27 16.28 -29.15
C GLY A 416 2.86 16.17 -28.55
N ALA A 417 1.94 15.61 -29.31
CA ALA A 417 0.62 15.26 -28.79
C ALA A 417 0.78 14.16 -27.72
N GLY A 418 0.20 14.40 -26.54
CA GLY A 418 0.24 13.40 -25.47
C GLY A 418 -0.59 12.16 -25.82
N SER A 419 -0.09 10.99 -25.49
CA SER A 419 -0.80 9.71 -25.53
C SER A 419 -1.18 9.28 -24.11
N ILE A 420 -2.18 8.41 -24.00
CA ILE A 420 -2.62 7.85 -22.74
C ILE A 420 -1.65 6.75 -22.32
N VAL A 421 -1.32 6.70 -21.03
CA VAL A 421 -0.63 5.57 -20.42
C VAL A 421 -1.67 4.51 -20.09
N TYR A 422 -1.73 3.45 -20.86
CA TYR A 422 -2.57 2.30 -20.60
C TYR A 422 -1.87 1.33 -19.64
N LYS A 423 -2.67 0.49 -18.98
CA LYS A 423 -2.21 -0.67 -18.22
C LYS A 423 -2.98 -1.90 -18.71
N GLU A 424 -2.49 -3.10 -18.40
CA GLU A 424 -3.17 -4.34 -18.78
C GLU A 424 -3.39 -5.22 -17.54
N THR A 425 -4.49 -5.98 -17.53
CA THR A 425 -4.81 -7.00 -16.55
C THR A 425 -5.51 -8.18 -17.21
N ILE A 426 -5.88 -9.19 -16.44
CA ILE A 426 -6.60 -10.37 -16.94
C ILE A 426 -7.98 -10.48 -16.29
N ALA A 427 -8.92 -11.11 -16.98
CA ALA A 427 -10.30 -11.30 -16.52
C ALA A 427 -10.52 -12.61 -15.75
N GLU A 428 -9.68 -13.62 -15.97
CA GLU A 428 -9.85 -14.98 -15.47
C GLU A 428 -8.51 -15.60 -15.09
N PRO A 429 -8.47 -16.52 -14.13
CA PRO A 429 -7.26 -17.23 -13.76
C PRO A 429 -6.69 -18.04 -14.93
N VAL A 430 -5.37 -18.10 -15.04
CA VAL A 430 -4.68 -18.84 -16.09
C VAL A 430 -3.38 -19.45 -15.57
N GLU A 431 -3.06 -20.68 -15.99
CA GLU A 431 -1.73 -21.25 -15.78
C GLU A 431 -0.81 -20.86 -16.94
N GLY A 432 0.33 -20.26 -16.59
CA GLY A 432 1.41 -19.96 -17.51
C GLY A 432 2.58 -20.92 -17.34
N VAL A 433 3.03 -21.52 -18.44
CA VAL A 433 4.13 -22.47 -18.48
C VAL A 433 5.33 -21.89 -19.21
N GLY A 434 6.48 -21.89 -18.57
CA GLY A 434 7.72 -21.42 -19.15
C GLY A 434 8.81 -22.49 -19.06
N HIS A 435 9.39 -22.86 -20.20
CA HIS A 435 10.46 -23.82 -20.30
C HIS A 435 11.68 -23.21 -20.99
N PHE A 436 12.87 -23.49 -20.46
CA PHE A 436 14.14 -23.03 -21.02
C PHE A 436 15.18 -24.12 -20.92
N GLU A 437 15.42 -24.78 -22.07
CA GLU A 437 16.34 -25.92 -22.21
C GLU A 437 17.23 -25.79 -23.45
N PRO A 438 18.05 -24.76 -23.59
CA PRO A 438 19.13 -24.80 -24.57
C PRO A 438 20.22 -25.78 -24.12
N LEU A 439 21.14 -26.15 -25.02
CA LEU A 439 22.17 -27.17 -24.74
C LEU A 439 22.92 -26.92 -23.42
N ARG A 440 22.81 -27.87 -22.46
CA ARG A 440 23.36 -27.85 -21.10
C ARG A 440 22.71 -26.89 -20.13
N HIS A 441 21.52 -26.41 -20.42
CA HIS A 441 20.70 -25.61 -19.51
C HIS A 441 19.35 -26.28 -19.32
N TYR A 442 18.69 -26.06 -18.20
CA TYR A 442 17.34 -26.59 -17.93
C TYR A 442 16.64 -25.81 -16.84
N ALA A 443 15.47 -25.29 -17.12
CA ALA A 443 14.52 -24.79 -16.12
C ALA A 443 13.10 -24.88 -16.66
N GLU A 444 12.15 -25.28 -15.81
CA GLU A 444 10.71 -25.24 -16.09
C GLU A 444 9.99 -24.62 -14.90
N VAL A 445 9.04 -23.72 -15.19
CA VAL A 445 8.28 -22.97 -14.18
C VAL A 445 6.82 -22.92 -14.61
N HIS A 446 5.92 -23.26 -13.70
CA HIS A 446 4.49 -23.11 -13.85
C HIS A 446 3.98 -22.06 -12.87
N LEU A 447 3.25 -21.07 -13.37
CA LEU A 447 2.71 -19.95 -12.62
C LEU A 447 1.20 -19.92 -12.77
N LEU A 448 0.48 -19.77 -11.67
CA LEU A 448 -0.93 -19.37 -11.69
C LEU A 448 -0.97 -17.85 -11.69
N ILE A 449 -1.64 -17.27 -12.68
CA ILE A 449 -1.86 -15.84 -12.80
C ILE A 449 -3.36 -15.61 -12.58
N GLU A 450 -3.72 -14.86 -11.55
CA GLU A 450 -5.10 -14.60 -11.14
C GLU A 450 -5.37 -13.10 -11.17
N PRO A 451 -6.62 -12.66 -11.46
CA PRO A 451 -7.00 -11.26 -11.32
C PRO A 451 -6.83 -10.81 -9.86
N GLY A 452 -6.26 -9.62 -9.66
CA GLY A 452 -6.13 -8.97 -8.36
C GLY A 452 -7.18 -7.89 -8.15
N GLU A 453 -7.23 -7.35 -6.93
CA GLU A 453 -8.08 -6.21 -6.62
C GLU A 453 -7.62 -4.96 -7.39
N PRO A 454 -8.54 -4.10 -7.86
CA PRO A 454 -8.17 -2.87 -8.56
C PRO A 454 -7.23 -1.99 -7.73
N GLY A 455 -6.10 -1.60 -8.32
CA GLY A 455 -5.06 -0.81 -7.67
C GLY A 455 -4.10 -1.60 -6.78
N SER A 456 -4.18 -2.94 -6.77
CA SER A 456 -3.27 -3.80 -5.98
C SER A 456 -1.90 -4.01 -6.64
N GLY A 457 -1.74 -3.63 -7.91
CA GLY A 457 -0.52 -3.88 -8.67
C GLY A 457 -0.25 -5.37 -8.93
N CYS A 458 1.01 -5.74 -9.10
CA CYS A 458 1.42 -7.13 -9.22
C CYS A 458 1.83 -7.68 -7.85
N GLN A 459 1.25 -8.81 -7.45
CA GLN A 459 1.55 -9.50 -6.20
C GLN A 459 2.12 -10.89 -6.50
N PHE A 460 3.15 -11.32 -5.75
CA PHE A 460 3.88 -12.55 -6.02
C PHE A 460 3.86 -13.49 -4.83
N PHE A 461 3.49 -14.76 -5.08
CA PHE A 461 3.34 -15.79 -4.05
C PHE A 461 3.95 -17.11 -4.49
N THR A 462 4.10 -18.04 -3.55
CA THR A 462 4.47 -19.43 -3.84
C THR A 462 3.55 -20.40 -3.12
N ALA A 463 2.98 -21.35 -3.86
CA ALA A 463 2.28 -22.53 -3.36
C ALA A 463 3.08 -23.81 -3.61
N CYS A 464 4.27 -23.69 -4.22
CA CYS A 464 5.12 -24.83 -4.56
C CYS A 464 5.72 -25.45 -3.29
N SER A 465 5.64 -26.79 -3.17
CA SER A 465 6.31 -27.52 -2.10
C SER A 465 7.84 -27.47 -2.25
N GLU A 466 8.57 -27.36 -1.14
CA GLU A 466 10.04 -27.43 -1.13
C GLU A 466 10.56 -28.81 -1.56
N ASP A 467 9.73 -29.85 -1.48
CA ASP A 467 10.06 -31.20 -1.98
C ASP A 467 10.05 -31.29 -3.51
N VAL A 468 9.27 -30.43 -4.17
CA VAL A 468 9.18 -30.35 -5.65
C VAL A 468 10.27 -29.44 -6.20
N LEU A 469 10.38 -28.23 -5.63
CA LEU A 469 11.38 -27.25 -6.00
C LEU A 469 12.01 -26.64 -4.75
N ALA A 470 13.33 -26.82 -4.58
CA ALA A 470 14.03 -26.33 -3.41
C ALA A 470 13.84 -24.81 -3.20
N ARG A 471 13.73 -24.37 -1.95
CA ARG A 471 13.40 -23.00 -1.53
C ARG A 471 14.28 -21.90 -2.16
N ASN A 472 15.58 -22.22 -2.40
CA ASN A 472 16.48 -21.28 -3.06
C ASN A 472 16.04 -20.97 -4.50
N TRP A 473 15.53 -21.96 -5.25
CA TRP A 473 15.01 -21.76 -6.59
C TRP A 473 13.67 -21.01 -6.58
N GLN A 474 12.79 -21.32 -5.64
CA GLN A 474 11.53 -20.58 -5.49
C GLN A 474 11.78 -19.10 -5.18
N ARG A 475 12.71 -18.78 -4.27
CA ARG A 475 13.11 -17.39 -4.01
C ARG A 475 13.69 -16.71 -5.24
N LEU A 476 14.48 -17.42 -6.02
CA LEU A 476 15.06 -16.90 -7.25
C LEU A 476 13.98 -16.57 -8.28
N ILE A 477 12.96 -17.44 -8.44
CA ILE A 477 11.81 -17.17 -9.30
C ILE A 477 11.05 -15.92 -8.83
N LEU A 478 10.75 -15.79 -7.52
CA LEU A 478 10.13 -14.58 -6.96
C LEU A 478 10.97 -13.35 -7.24
N THR A 479 12.27 -13.40 -7.04
CA THR A 479 13.18 -12.29 -7.39
C THR A 479 13.10 -11.94 -8.87
N HIS A 480 12.98 -12.92 -9.76
CA HIS A 480 12.86 -12.67 -11.21
C HIS A 480 11.48 -12.11 -11.60
N LEU A 481 10.43 -12.40 -10.83
CA LEU A 481 9.13 -11.76 -10.99
C LEU A 481 9.16 -10.30 -10.52
N GLU A 482 9.89 -10.01 -9.44
CA GLU A 482 10.00 -8.67 -8.85
C GLU A 482 10.98 -7.75 -9.59
N GLU A 483 12.05 -8.29 -10.21
CA GLU A 483 13.13 -7.49 -10.82
C GLU A 483 12.75 -6.81 -12.14
N LYS A 484 11.62 -7.17 -12.75
CA LYS A 484 11.18 -6.69 -14.05
C LYS A 484 9.74 -6.21 -14.01
N GLU A 485 9.48 -5.06 -14.61
CA GLU A 485 8.13 -4.66 -14.95
C GLU A 485 7.60 -5.56 -16.08
N HIS A 486 6.58 -6.36 -15.78
CA HIS A 486 5.94 -7.22 -16.76
C HIS A 486 5.00 -6.41 -17.63
N ILE A 487 5.01 -6.68 -18.93
CA ILE A 487 4.12 -6.02 -19.89
C ILE A 487 3.05 -6.98 -20.41
N GLY A 488 1.89 -6.43 -20.74
CA GLY A 488 0.78 -7.18 -21.31
C GLY A 488 0.99 -7.55 -22.78
N VAL A 489 0.00 -8.18 -23.36
CA VAL A 489 0.06 -8.73 -24.74
C VAL A 489 -0.89 -8.03 -25.72
N LEU A 490 -1.70 -7.06 -25.25
CA LEU A 490 -2.60 -6.29 -26.10
C LEU A 490 -1.90 -5.08 -26.73
N THR A 491 -1.19 -4.31 -25.91
CA THR A 491 -0.58 -3.04 -26.28
C THR A 491 0.89 -2.94 -25.86
N GLY A 492 1.38 -3.94 -25.12
CA GLY A 492 2.70 -3.90 -24.49
C GLY A 492 2.75 -2.96 -23.29
N SER A 493 1.59 -2.54 -22.76
CA SER A 493 1.51 -1.70 -21.58
C SER A 493 1.82 -2.48 -20.30
N PRO A 494 2.20 -1.80 -19.19
CA PRO A 494 2.50 -2.46 -17.92
C PRO A 494 1.35 -3.32 -17.41
N LEU A 495 1.67 -4.52 -16.91
CA LEU A 495 0.74 -5.42 -16.25
C LEU A 495 0.45 -4.91 -14.83
N THR A 496 -0.82 -4.94 -14.41
CA THR A 496 -1.24 -4.54 -13.06
C THR A 496 -2.43 -5.37 -12.58
N ASP A 497 -2.72 -5.29 -11.29
CA ASP A 497 -3.87 -5.91 -10.66
C ASP A 497 -3.96 -7.42 -10.94
N VAL A 498 -2.82 -8.10 -10.71
CA VAL A 498 -2.68 -9.55 -10.86
C VAL A 498 -1.93 -10.16 -9.68
N GLN A 499 -2.33 -11.37 -9.33
CA GLN A 499 -1.60 -12.21 -8.38
C GLN A 499 -0.89 -13.34 -9.16
N ILE A 500 0.40 -13.48 -8.98
CA ILE A 500 1.20 -14.52 -9.65
C ILE A 500 1.73 -15.48 -8.60
N THR A 501 1.28 -16.72 -8.65
CA THR A 501 1.63 -17.78 -7.68
C THR A 501 2.44 -18.87 -8.35
N ILE A 502 3.61 -19.21 -7.78
CA ILE A 502 4.42 -20.36 -8.24
C ILE A 502 3.69 -21.64 -7.87
N LEU A 503 3.24 -22.43 -8.87
CA LEU A 503 2.60 -23.72 -8.66
C LEU A 503 3.60 -24.84 -8.52
N THR A 504 4.49 -24.96 -9.52
CA THR A 504 5.51 -25.99 -9.58
C THR A 504 6.69 -25.52 -10.43
N GLY A 505 7.77 -26.26 -10.38
CA GLY A 505 8.92 -25.99 -11.22
C GLY A 505 9.94 -27.13 -11.11
N ARG A 506 10.84 -27.22 -12.09
CA ARG A 506 11.86 -28.27 -12.12
C ARG A 506 13.24 -27.70 -12.43
N ALA A 507 14.22 -28.13 -11.62
CA ALA A 507 15.63 -27.86 -11.83
C ALA A 507 16.37 -29.17 -12.13
N HIS A 508 17.44 -29.11 -12.92
CA HIS A 508 18.33 -30.24 -13.13
C HIS A 508 19.65 -30.02 -12.38
N ALA A 509 20.04 -30.98 -11.55
CA ALA A 509 21.17 -30.87 -10.61
C ALA A 509 22.53 -30.48 -11.23
N LYS A 510 22.74 -30.69 -12.55
CA LYS A 510 23.97 -30.38 -13.27
C LYS A 510 23.85 -29.32 -14.35
N HIS A 511 22.65 -28.97 -14.73
CA HIS A 511 22.37 -28.17 -15.91
C HIS A 511 21.53 -26.92 -15.62
N THR A 512 21.10 -26.67 -14.37
CA THR A 512 20.35 -25.48 -14.02
C THR A 512 21.28 -24.43 -13.42
N GLU A 513 21.29 -23.27 -14.03
CA GLU A 513 21.92 -22.05 -13.53
C GLU A 513 20.86 -20.99 -13.20
N GLY A 514 21.19 -19.96 -12.41
CA GLY A 514 20.22 -18.94 -12.01
C GLY A 514 19.54 -18.22 -13.17
N GLY A 515 20.30 -17.96 -14.26
CA GLY A 515 19.78 -17.32 -15.46
C GLY A 515 18.75 -18.16 -16.25
N ASP A 516 18.71 -19.48 -16.03
CA ASP A 516 17.74 -20.35 -16.71
C ASP A 516 16.34 -20.14 -16.14
N PHE A 517 16.25 -20.02 -14.81
CA PHE A 517 14.99 -19.71 -14.16
C PHE A 517 14.47 -18.30 -14.54
N ARG A 518 15.36 -17.32 -14.74
CA ARG A 518 14.96 -16.01 -15.26
C ARG A 518 14.23 -16.15 -16.61
N GLN A 519 14.85 -16.92 -17.52
CA GLN A 519 14.30 -17.14 -18.85
C GLN A 519 12.98 -17.93 -18.81
N ALA A 520 12.90 -18.97 -17.98
CA ALA A 520 11.69 -19.76 -17.82
C ALA A 520 10.56 -18.94 -17.18
N THR A 521 10.85 -18.16 -16.14
CA THR A 521 9.85 -17.31 -15.44
C THR A 521 9.24 -16.28 -16.37
N TYR A 522 10.06 -15.54 -17.14
CA TYR A 522 9.52 -14.54 -18.06
C TYR A 522 8.66 -15.15 -19.16
N ARG A 523 9.03 -16.33 -19.66
CA ARG A 523 8.24 -17.06 -20.64
C ARG A 523 6.94 -17.59 -20.05
N ALA A 524 6.95 -18.03 -18.78
CA ALA A 524 5.75 -18.49 -18.09
C ALA A 524 4.72 -17.36 -17.98
N VAL A 525 5.13 -16.17 -17.55
CA VAL A 525 4.24 -15.00 -17.51
C VAL A 525 3.69 -14.67 -18.89
N ARG A 526 4.54 -14.59 -19.90
CA ARG A 526 4.11 -14.24 -21.26
C ARG A 526 3.20 -15.27 -21.90
N GLN A 527 3.48 -16.56 -21.70
CA GLN A 527 2.67 -17.67 -22.21
C GLN A 527 1.29 -17.67 -21.53
N GLY A 528 1.22 -17.47 -20.20
CA GLY A 528 -0.04 -17.34 -19.49
C GLY A 528 -0.88 -16.17 -19.99
N LEU A 529 -0.28 -14.98 -20.15
CA LEU A 529 -0.98 -13.81 -20.69
C LEU A 529 -1.49 -14.02 -22.13
N ARG A 530 -0.80 -14.80 -22.95
CA ARG A 530 -1.27 -15.16 -24.32
C ARG A 530 -2.50 -16.05 -24.30
N LYS A 531 -2.66 -16.86 -23.27
CA LYS A 531 -3.83 -17.74 -23.06
C LYS A 531 -5.00 -16.99 -22.41
N ALA A 532 -4.71 -16.03 -21.54
CA ALA A 532 -5.69 -15.31 -20.76
C ALA A 532 -6.61 -14.41 -21.61
N ARG A 533 -7.79 -14.15 -21.09
CA ARG A 533 -8.65 -13.05 -21.55
C ARG A 533 -8.12 -11.75 -20.96
N ASN A 534 -7.37 -10.98 -21.76
CA ASN A 534 -6.74 -9.75 -21.31
C ASN A 534 -7.71 -8.56 -21.39
N ILE A 535 -7.59 -7.64 -20.43
CA ILE A 535 -8.34 -6.39 -20.32
C ILE A 535 -7.36 -5.22 -20.38
N LEU A 536 -7.64 -4.27 -21.27
CA LEU A 536 -6.93 -3.00 -21.32
C LEU A 536 -7.56 -2.05 -20.31
N LEU A 537 -6.73 -1.43 -19.46
CA LEU A 537 -7.13 -0.44 -18.48
C LEU A 537 -6.72 0.94 -18.95
N GLU A 538 -7.62 1.90 -18.83
CA GLU A 538 -7.37 3.32 -19.07
C GLU A 538 -7.57 4.15 -17.80
N PRO A 539 -6.86 5.28 -17.62
CA PRO A 539 -7.02 6.13 -16.46
C PRO A 539 -8.33 6.91 -16.50
N TYR A 540 -8.96 7.09 -15.35
CA TYR A 540 -10.20 7.85 -15.16
C TYR A 540 -9.97 9.03 -14.23
N TYR A 541 -10.57 10.19 -14.58
CA TYR A 541 -10.72 11.33 -13.69
C TYR A 541 -12.03 11.24 -12.88
N GLU A 542 -11.96 11.58 -11.61
CA GLU A 542 -13.07 12.08 -10.84
C GLU A 542 -13.12 13.60 -11.08
N PHE A 543 -14.25 14.10 -11.55
CA PHE A 543 -14.39 15.51 -11.91
C PHE A 543 -15.49 16.21 -11.10
N ARG A 544 -15.28 17.53 -10.88
CA ARG A 544 -16.28 18.49 -10.42
C ARG A 544 -16.33 19.61 -11.44
N LEU A 545 -17.48 19.77 -12.09
CA LEU A 545 -17.71 20.77 -13.10
C LEU A 545 -18.72 21.81 -12.57
N GLU A 546 -18.30 23.05 -12.50
CA GLU A 546 -19.12 24.19 -12.10
C GLU A 546 -19.45 25.01 -13.34
N VAL A 547 -20.73 25.16 -13.64
CA VAL A 547 -21.21 25.91 -14.80
C VAL A 547 -22.45 26.74 -14.43
N PRO A 548 -22.77 27.81 -15.18
CA PRO A 548 -24.07 28.51 -15.02
C PRO A 548 -25.22 27.51 -15.15
N ALA A 549 -26.25 27.62 -14.31
CA ALA A 549 -27.39 26.70 -14.27
C ALA A 549 -28.08 26.51 -15.65
N GLU A 550 -28.04 27.57 -16.50
CA GLU A 550 -28.55 27.50 -17.88
C GLU A 550 -27.75 26.54 -18.77
N MET A 551 -26.47 26.29 -18.46
CA MET A 551 -25.55 25.47 -19.27
C MET A 551 -25.42 24.01 -18.79
N ILE A 552 -26.08 23.64 -17.67
CA ILE A 552 -25.97 22.31 -17.09
C ILE A 552 -26.40 21.20 -18.06
N GLY A 553 -27.44 21.43 -18.86
CA GLY A 553 -27.91 20.47 -19.84
C GLY A 553 -26.87 20.16 -20.92
N ARG A 554 -26.09 21.15 -21.33
CA ARG A 554 -24.96 20.96 -22.25
C ARG A 554 -23.83 20.18 -21.59
N ALA A 555 -23.46 20.55 -20.37
CA ALA A 555 -22.43 19.86 -19.60
C ALA A 555 -22.75 18.37 -19.41
N MET A 556 -24.00 18.05 -19.05
CA MET A 556 -24.47 16.66 -18.93
C MET A 556 -24.39 15.90 -20.26
N ALA A 557 -24.80 16.53 -21.38
CA ALA A 557 -24.74 15.94 -22.71
C ALA A 557 -23.27 15.70 -23.15
N ASP A 558 -22.36 16.62 -22.85
CA ASP A 558 -20.95 16.49 -23.20
C ASP A 558 -20.30 15.37 -22.39
N VAL A 559 -20.53 15.27 -21.08
CA VAL A 559 -20.05 14.16 -20.24
C VAL A 559 -20.62 12.81 -20.71
N GLN A 560 -21.90 12.77 -21.06
CA GLN A 560 -22.51 11.57 -21.60
C GLN A 560 -21.90 11.16 -22.95
N LYS A 561 -21.59 12.12 -23.84
CA LYS A 561 -20.86 11.85 -25.09
C LYS A 561 -19.44 11.32 -24.85
N MET A 562 -18.78 11.75 -23.79
CA MET A 562 -17.50 11.22 -23.32
C MET A 562 -17.63 9.87 -22.63
N GLN A 563 -18.81 9.28 -22.59
CA GLN A 563 -19.13 8.03 -21.89
C GLN A 563 -18.80 8.08 -20.40
N GLY A 564 -18.76 9.28 -19.82
CA GLY A 564 -18.60 9.51 -18.38
C GLY A 564 -19.89 9.18 -17.62
N THR A 565 -19.73 8.99 -16.32
CA THR A 565 -20.84 8.86 -15.35
C THR A 565 -20.91 10.14 -14.51
N PHE A 566 -22.09 10.53 -14.09
CA PHE A 566 -22.28 11.70 -13.24
C PHE A 566 -23.48 11.52 -12.31
N ASP A 567 -23.38 12.18 -11.16
CA ASP A 567 -24.43 12.26 -10.15
C ASP A 567 -25.50 13.30 -10.55
N ALA A 568 -26.62 13.32 -9.81
CA ALA A 568 -27.61 14.35 -10.00
C ALA A 568 -27.01 15.75 -9.78
N PRO A 569 -27.22 16.73 -10.71
CA PRO A 569 -26.62 18.05 -10.57
C PRO A 569 -27.13 18.78 -9.34
N GLU A 570 -26.24 19.37 -8.58
CA GLU A 570 -26.54 20.26 -7.45
C GLU A 570 -26.65 21.70 -7.97
N VAL A 571 -27.72 22.41 -7.66
CA VAL A 571 -27.90 23.80 -8.11
C VAL A 571 -27.84 24.75 -6.93
N GLU A 572 -26.81 25.58 -6.89
CA GLU A 572 -26.57 26.59 -5.88
C GLU A 572 -26.72 27.99 -6.49
N GLY A 573 -27.90 28.61 -6.33
CA GLY A 573 -28.19 29.92 -6.91
C GLY A 573 -28.15 29.92 -8.44
N GLU A 574 -27.24 30.69 -9.05
CA GLU A 574 -27.05 30.75 -10.51
C GLU A 574 -26.02 29.73 -11.06
N THR A 575 -25.35 28.98 -10.19
CA THR A 575 -24.35 27.98 -10.56
C THR A 575 -24.88 26.57 -10.34
N ALA A 576 -24.61 25.69 -11.29
CA ALA A 576 -24.87 24.25 -11.17
C ALA A 576 -23.54 23.49 -11.09
N ILE A 577 -23.49 22.51 -10.19
CA ILE A 577 -22.34 21.64 -9.94
C ILE A 577 -22.66 20.23 -10.44
N LEU A 578 -21.82 19.70 -11.31
CA LEU A 578 -21.90 18.31 -11.79
C LEU A 578 -20.65 17.55 -11.34
N LYS A 579 -20.86 16.50 -10.55
CA LYS A 579 -19.80 15.58 -10.09
C LYS A 579 -19.90 14.28 -10.84
N GLY A 580 -18.76 13.62 -11.11
CA GLY A 580 -18.80 12.36 -11.84
C GLY A 580 -17.42 11.82 -12.19
N THR A 581 -17.38 10.82 -13.06
CA THR A 581 -16.13 10.21 -13.54
C THR A 581 -16.14 10.08 -15.06
N ALA A 582 -14.98 10.30 -15.68
CA ALA A 582 -14.80 10.12 -17.11
C ALA A 582 -13.36 9.73 -17.46
N ALA A 583 -13.19 9.05 -18.61
CA ALA A 583 -11.87 8.66 -19.09
C ALA A 583 -10.99 9.88 -19.38
N VAL A 584 -9.73 9.82 -18.96
CA VAL A 584 -8.74 10.90 -19.19
C VAL A 584 -8.60 11.23 -20.67
N ALA A 585 -8.65 10.21 -21.53
CA ALA A 585 -8.58 10.35 -22.99
C ALA A 585 -9.61 11.34 -23.54
N GLN A 586 -10.81 11.36 -22.98
CA GLN A 586 -11.94 12.18 -23.45
C GLN A 586 -12.01 13.53 -22.73
N MET A 587 -11.53 13.63 -21.50
CA MET A 587 -11.69 14.81 -20.65
C MET A 587 -10.50 15.77 -20.70
N ARG A 588 -9.35 15.35 -21.20
CA ARG A 588 -8.10 16.10 -21.20
C ARG A 588 -8.22 17.55 -21.71
N ASP A 589 -8.90 17.76 -22.81
CA ASP A 589 -9.08 19.07 -23.44
C ASP A 589 -10.41 19.77 -23.11
N TYR A 590 -11.29 19.09 -22.35
CA TYR A 590 -12.65 19.57 -22.08
C TYR A 590 -12.71 20.88 -21.30
N GLN A 591 -11.70 21.19 -20.47
CA GLN A 591 -11.61 22.48 -19.79
C GLN A 591 -11.63 23.67 -20.76
N LYS A 592 -10.96 23.56 -21.91
CA LYS A 592 -10.95 24.61 -22.96
C LYS A 592 -12.35 24.82 -23.55
N GLU A 593 -13.08 23.72 -23.73
CA GLU A 593 -14.48 23.79 -24.20
C GLU A 593 -15.41 24.42 -23.16
N VAL A 594 -15.25 24.00 -21.87
CA VAL A 594 -16.02 24.58 -20.74
C VAL A 594 -15.86 26.09 -20.67
N VAL A 595 -14.61 26.57 -20.66
CA VAL A 595 -14.30 28.01 -20.64
C VAL A 595 -14.91 28.71 -21.86
N SER A 596 -14.87 28.08 -23.03
CA SER A 596 -15.42 28.66 -24.27
C SER A 596 -16.94 28.86 -24.23
N TYR A 597 -17.73 27.82 -23.88
CA TYR A 597 -19.18 27.91 -23.90
C TYR A 597 -19.78 28.62 -22.67
N THR A 598 -19.04 28.66 -21.54
CA THR A 598 -19.47 29.42 -20.36
C THR A 598 -18.94 30.86 -20.35
N HIS A 599 -18.28 31.32 -21.42
CA HIS A 599 -17.68 32.66 -21.50
C HIS A 599 -16.70 32.97 -20.36
N GLY A 600 -15.96 31.93 -19.90
CA GLY A 600 -14.95 32.09 -18.85
C GLY A 600 -15.46 31.93 -17.41
N THR A 601 -16.75 31.68 -17.20
CA THR A 601 -17.32 31.50 -15.83
C THR A 601 -17.29 30.05 -15.35
N GLY A 602 -17.25 29.07 -16.28
CA GLY A 602 -17.20 27.66 -15.92
C GLY A 602 -15.82 27.22 -15.43
N LYS A 603 -15.82 26.30 -14.46
CA LYS A 603 -14.62 25.71 -13.88
C LYS A 603 -14.71 24.20 -13.91
N LEU A 604 -13.65 23.54 -14.35
CA LEU A 604 -13.52 22.09 -14.32
C LEU A 604 -12.35 21.72 -13.41
N PHE A 605 -12.64 20.92 -12.41
CA PHE A 605 -11.65 20.36 -11.51
C PHE A 605 -11.60 18.84 -11.75
N CYS A 606 -10.41 18.29 -12.02
CA CYS A 606 -10.19 16.87 -12.24
C CYS A 606 -9.15 16.36 -11.24
N SER A 607 -9.38 15.17 -10.71
CA SER A 607 -8.41 14.41 -9.94
C SER A 607 -8.37 12.98 -10.47
N LEU A 608 -7.20 12.34 -10.47
CA LEU A 608 -7.09 10.96 -10.91
C LEU A 608 -7.83 10.05 -9.91
N LYS A 609 -8.79 9.27 -10.43
CA LYS A 609 -9.53 8.29 -9.64
C LYS A 609 -8.80 6.95 -9.59
N GLY A 610 -8.08 6.59 -10.64
CA GLY A 610 -7.42 5.31 -10.86
C GLY A 610 -7.64 4.79 -12.27
N TYR A 611 -7.45 3.51 -12.47
CA TYR A 611 -7.61 2.82 -13.75
C TYR A 611 -8.91 2.01 -13.76
N ALA A 612 -9.54 1.92 -14.92
CA ALA A 612 -10.75 1.11 -15.15
C ALA A 612 -10.72 0.52 -16.58
N PRO A 613 -11.52 -0.52 -16.87
CA PRO A 613 -11.55 -1.15 -18.19
C PRO A 613 -11.83 -0.16 -19.32
N CYS A 614 -11.03 -0.22 -20.37
CA CYS A 614 -11.16 0.62 -21.55
C CYS A 614 -12.39 0.21 -22.38
N LYS A 615 -13.31 1.14 -22.60
CA LYS A 615 -14.58 0.86 -23.29
C LYS A 615 -14.42 0.60 -24.79
N ASN A 616 -13.40 1.16 -25.41
CA ASN A 616 -13.07 1.00 -26.84
C ASN A 616 -11.75 0.24 -27.03
N GLN A 617 -11.50 -0.78 -26.20
CA GLN A 617 -10.27 -1.58 -26.18
C GLN A 617 -9.82 -2.01 -27.59
N ASP A 618 -10.73 -2.57 -28.41
CA ASP A 618 -10.38 -3.11 -29.73
C ASP A 618 -9.83 -2.01 -30.68
N GLU A 619 -10.41 -0.81 -30.61
CA GLU A 619 -9.94 0.34 -31.41
C GLU A 619 -8.55 0.79 -30.96
N VAL A 620 -8.33 0.86 -29.64
CA VAL A 620 -7.03 1.27 -29.07
C VAL A 620 -5.95 0.25 -29.40
N VAL A 621 -6.21 -1.04 -29.21
CA VAL A 621 -5.29 -2.13 -29.55
C VAL A 621 -4.92 -2.10 -31.04
N GLN A 622 -5.92 -1.90 -31.91
CA GLN A 622 -5.66 -1.83 -33.35
C GLN A 622 -4.84 -0.61 -33.72
N ASN A 623 -5.04 0.55 -33.07
CA ASN A 623 -4.30 1.78 -33.33
C ASN A 623 -2.86 1.70 -32.85
N ILE A 624 -2.60 1.06 -31.71
CA ILE A 624 -1.24 0.85 -31.16
C ILE A 624 -0.50 -0.20 -31.99
N GLY A 625 -1.18 -1.27 -32.38
CA GLY A 625 -0.64 -2.28 -33.31
C GLY A 625 0.55 -3.07 -32.72
N TYR A 626 0.60 -3.26 -31.40
CA TYR A 626 1.64 -4.06 -30.75
C TYR A 626 1.55 -5.53 -31.17
N ASP A 627 2.66 -6.11 -31.61
CA ASP A 627 2.75 -7.53 -31.94
C ASP A 627 3.61 -8.28 -30.91
N PRO A 628 2.98 -9.05 -29.97
CA PRO A 628 3.71 -9.76 -28.94
C PRO A 628 4.62 -10.89 -29.45
N GLU A 629 4.43 -11.38 -30.69
CA GLU A 629 5.32 -12.38 -31.31
C GLU A 629 6.58 -11.77 -31.94
N ALA A 630 6.51 -10.49 -32.31
CA ALA A 630 7.65 -9.75 -32.84
C ALA A 630 8.55 -9.17 -31.72
N ASP A 631 8.09 -9.16 -30.46
CA ASP A 631 8.84 -8.64 -29.31
C ASP A 631 9.91 -9.64 -28.86
N LEU A 632 11.15 -9.40 -29.29
CA LEU A 632 12.29 -10.25 -28.96
C LEU A 632 12.77 -10.11 -27.50
N GLU A 633 12.48 -8.99 -26.85
CA GLU A 633 12.83 -8.77 -25.44
C GLU A 633 11.87 -9.50 -24.49
N ASN A 634 10.64 -9.76 -24.93
CA ASN A 634 9.60 -10.41 -24.17
C ASN A 634 8.99 -11.62 -24.92
N PRO A 635 9.78 -12.66 -25.18
CA PRO A 635 9.35 -13.79 -26.01
C PRO A 635 8.20 -14.58 -25.35
N THR A 636 7.20 -14.93 -26.14
CA THR A 636 6.02 -15.71 -25.72
C THR A 636 6.24 -17.21 -25.74
N GLY A 637 7.11 -17.71 -26.64
CA GLY A 637 7.40 -19.12 -26.77
C GLY A 637 8.49 -19.62 -25.81
N SER A 638 8.54 -20.93 -25.62
CA SER A 638 9.52 -21.62 -24.75
C SER A 638 10.61 -22.31 -25.57
N VAL A 639 11.76 -22.58 -24.95
CA VAL A 639 12.91 -23.22 -25.59
C VAL A 639 13.05 -24.64 -25.05
N PHE A 640 12.93 -25.63 -25.94
CA PHE A 640 13.12 -27.05 -25.67
C PHE A 640 14.34 -27.60 -26.38
N CYS A 641 14.82 -28.77 -25.96
CA CYS A 641 15.99 -29.44 -26.57
C CYS A 641 15.62 -30.81 -27.12
N ALA A 642 15.89 -31.04 -28.39
CA ALA A 642 15.80 -32.37 -29.01
C ALA A 642 17.07 -32.68 -29.78
N HIS A 643 17.57 -33.87 -29.59
CA HIS A 643 18.78 -34.36 -30.26
C HIS A 643 20.02 -33.46 -30.09
N GLY A 644 20.11 -32.76 -28.95
CA GLY A 644 21.23 -31.86 -28.65
C GLY A 644 21.14 -30.47 -29.32
N ALA A 645 20.01 -30.11 -29.92
CA ALA A 645 19.75 -28.78 -30.47
C ALA A 645 18.53 -28.16 -29.79
N GLY A 646 18.67 -26.90 -29.33
CA GLY A 646 17.54 -26.11 -28.82
C GLY A 646 16.62 -25.66 -29.97
N PHE A 647 15.31 -25.68 -29.76
CA PHE A 647 14.31 -25.16 -30.67
C PHE A 647 13.22 -24.40 -29.89
N VAL A 648 12.61 -23.43 -30.55
CA VAL A 648 11.56 -22.62 -29.93
C VAL A 648 10.22 -23.25 -30.24
N VAL A 649 9.41 -23.46 -29.19
CA VAL A 649 8.01 -23.89 -29.28
C VAL A 649 7.12 -22.68 -29.06
N PRO A 650 6.17 -22.39 -29.98
CA PRO A 650 5.21 -21.28 -29.83
C PRO A 650 4.37 -21.46 -28.55
N TRP A 651 3.85 -20.35 -28.02
CA TRP A 651 3.10 -20.31 -26.77
C TRP A 651 1.89 -21.26 -26.69
N ASP A 652 1.19 -21.45 -27.82
CA ASP A 652 0.01 -22.31 -27.98
C ASP A 652 0.32 -23.83 -28.01
N GLN A 653 1.61 -24.20 -28.11
CA GLN A 653 2.04 -25.60 -28.18
C GLN A 653 2.92 -25.97 -26.97
N VAL A 654 3.23 -25.04 -26.05
CA VAL A 654 4.15 -25.29 -24.91
C VAL A 654 3.65 -26.44 -24.05
N GLU A 655 2.34 -26.57 -23.85
CA GLU A 655 1.72 -27.62 -23.03
C GLU A 655 1.90 -29.04 -23.61
N ASP A 656 2.04 -29.16 -24.93
CA ASP A 656 2.30 -30.46 -25.57
C ASP A 656 3.75 -30.96 -25.34
N TYR A 657 4.66 -30.04 -24.97
CA TYR A 657 6.09 -30.31 -24.79
C TYR A 657 6.57 -30.18 -23.34
N MET A 658 5.75 -29.62 -22.40
CA MET A 658 6.15 -29.44 -21.00
C MET A 658 6.47 -30.78 -20.34
N HIS A 659 7.42 -30.75 -19.38
CA HIS A 659 7.88 -31.96 -18.69
C HIS A 659 7.17 -32.22 -17.36
N LEU A 660 6.51 -31.20 -16.80
CA LEU A 660 5.67 -31.28 -15.61
C LEU A 660 4.19 -31.24 -16.03
N GLN A 661 3.35 -31.95 -15.31
CA GLN A 661 1.92 -31.89 -15.53
C GLN A 661 1.33 -30.62 -14.87
N SER A 662 0.26 -30.07 -15.47
CA SER A 662 -0.49 -28.97 -14.84
C SER A 662 -0.94 -29.39 -13.44
N GLY A 663 -0.69 -28.52 -12.47
CA GLY A 663 -1.07 -28.73 -11.07
C GLY A 663 -2.48 -28.23 -10.75
N VAL A 664 -3.18 -27.63 -11.69
CA VAL A 664 -4.48 -26.97 -11.50
C VAL A 664 -5.52 -27.58 -12.41
N ASP A 665 -6.64 -27.95 -11.86
CA ASP A 665 -7.85 -28.29 -12.63
C ASP A 665 -8.59 -26.97 -12.94
N MET A 666 -8.37 -26.44 -14.15
CA MET A 666 -8.93 -25.14 -14.56
C MET A 666 -10.46 -25.18 -14.65
N ASP A 667 -11.07 -26.35 -14.85
CA ASP A 667 -12.54 -26.53 -14.89
C ASP A 667 -13.21 -26.24 -13.51
N GLU A 668 -12.45 -26.32 -12.39
CA GLU A 668 -12.92 -25.97 -11.05
C GLU A 668 -12.81 -24.46 -10.76
N LEU A 669 -11.94 -23.72 -11.45
CA LEU A 669 -11.68 -22.29 -11.25
C LEU A 669 -12.63 -21.39 -12.07
N ASP A 670 -13.15 -21.89 -13.21
CA ASP A 670 -14.06 -21.15 -14.11
C ASP A 670 -15.46 -20.84 -13.52
N SER A 671 -15.76 -21.25 -12.29
CA SER A 671 -17.11 -21.10 -11.72
C SER A 671 -17.39 -19.78 -10.99
N GLU A 672 -16.41 -18.87 -10.85
CA GLU A 672 -16.59 -17.57 -10.22
C GLU A 672 -16.08 -16.44 -11.13
N SER A 673 -16.94 -15.86 -11.98
CA SER A 673 -16.58 -14.68 -12.77
C SER A 673 -16.57 -13.42 -11.88
N TRP A 674 -15.41 -12.88 -11.60
CA TRP A 674 -15.21 -11.72 -10.72
C TRP A 674 -15.57 -10.38 -11.36
N TYR A 675 -15.71 -10.31 -12.69
CA TYR A 675 -15.93 -9.06 -13.42
C TYR A 675 -17.36 -8.85 -13.93
N GLU A 676 -18.28 -9.82 -13.86
CA GLU A 676 -19.67 -9.59 -14.25
C GLU A 676 -20.41 -8.61 -13.32
N ASP A 677 -19.97 -8.46 -12.07
CA ASP A 677 -20.58 -7.53 -11.12
C ASP A 677 -20.21 -6.05 -11.37
N VAL A 678 -19.16 -5.75 -12.13
CA VAL A 678 -18.75 -4.36 -12.42
C VAL A 678 -19.60 -3.74 -13.54
N GLU A 679 -20.10 -4.51 -14.50
CA GLU A 679 -21.04 -4.01 -15.51
C GLU A 679 -22.46 -3.77 -14.94
N SER A 680 -22.87 -4.50 -13.90
CA SER A 680 -24.18 -4.33 -13.27
C SER A 680 -24.23 -3.16 -12.28
N ALA A 681 -23.10 -2.73 -11.73
CA ALA A 681 -23.02 -1.57 -10.83
C ALA A 681 -23.14 -0.21 -11.55
N GLN A 682 -23.15 -0.17 -12.88
CA GLN A 682 -23.20 1.07 -13.67
C GLN A 682 -24.63 1.49 -14.12
N ASN A 683 -25.69 0.81 -13.69
CA ASN A 683 -27.06 1.25 -13.96
C ASN A 683 -27.85 1.47 -12.65
N PRO A 684 -27.88 2.67 -12.08
CA PRO A 684 -28.77 3.00 -10.97
C PRO A 684 -30.16 3.41 -11.51
N GLY A 685 -30.99 2.44 -11.79
CA GLY A 685 -32.34 2.73 -12.29
C GLY A 685 -33.30 1.56 -12.31
N THR A 686 -33.39 0.79 -11.23
CA THR A 686 -34.60 0.06 -10.82
C THR A 686 -34.39 -0.43 -9.39
N ALA A 687 -34.95 0.29 -8.45
CA ALA A 687 -35.17 -0.21 -7.11
C ALA A 687 -36.19 -1.34 -7.17
N VAL A 688 -35.78 -2.57 -6.91
CA VAL A 688 -36.67 -3.67 -6.53
C VAL A 688 -36.14 -4.20 -5.21
N ASP A 689 -37.04 -4.09 -4.21
CA ASP A 689 -36.88 -4.70 -2.90
C ASP A 689 -36.49 -6.17 -3.03
N ASN A 690 -35.37 -6.55 -2.47
CA ASN A 690 -35.11 -7.93 -2.07
C ASN A 690 -34.55 -8.01 -0.67
N ALA A 691 -35.47 -8.20 0.25
CA ALA A 691 -35.17 -8.76 1.57
C ALA A 691 -34.78 -10.25 1.40
N ASN A 692 -33.76 -10.63 2.19
CA ASN A 692 -33.36 -12.00 2.49
C ASN A 692 -32.55 -12.77 1.42
N ILE A 693 -31.24 -12.69 1.52
CA ILE A 693 -30.40 -13.88 1.35
C ILE A 693 -29.25 -13.77 2.38
N SER A 694 -29.43 -14.39 3.53
CA SER A 694 -28.35 -14.84 4.39
C SER A 694 -27.83 -16.17 3.83
N GLY A 695 -26.82 -16.11 2.98
CA GLY A 695 -26.11 -17.27 2.46
C GLY A 695 -24.81 -17.48 3.24
N ASN A 696 -24.77 -18.57 4.01
CA ASN A 696 -23.58 -19.11 4.63
C ASN A 696 -22.48 -19.36 3.61
N ILE A 697 -21.37 -18.63 3.72
CA ILE A 697 -20.13 -19.02 3.06
C ILE A 697 -19.45 -20.03 3.99
N SER A 698 -19.72 -21.30 3.76
CA SER A 698 -18.99 -22.43 4.31
C SER A 698 -17.82 -22.70 3.35
N GLY A 699 -16.61 -22.34 3.72
CA GLY A 699 -15.41 -22.70 2.99
C GLY A 699 -15.29 -24.24 2.87
N LYS A 700 -15.37 -24.74 1.66
CA LYS A 700 -14.99 -26.13 1.36
C LYS A 700 -13.49 -26.18 1.14
N ASN A 701 -12.75 -26.73 2.09
CA ASN A 701 -11.40 -27.19 1.89
C ASN A 701 -11.36 -28.22 0.74
N GLY A 702 -10.86 -27.84 -0.42
CA GLY A 702 -10.52 -28.74 -1.51
C GLY A 702 -9.38 -29.66 -1.04
N LYS A 703 -9.63 -30.96 -0.99
CA LYS A 703 -8.59 -31.97 -0.81
C LYS A 703 -7.84 -32.12 -2.14
N PHE A 704 -6.63 -31.62 -2.22
CA PHE A 704 -5.72 -32.02 -3.29
C PHE A 704 -5.32 -33.49 -3.10
N SER A 705 -5.66 -34.35 -4.04
CA SER A 705 -5.19 -35.72 -4.08
C SER A 705 -4.04 -35.82 -5.08
N TYR A 706 -2.87 -36.08 -4.57
CA TYR A 706 -1.68 -36.37 -5.38
C TYR A 706 -1.81 -37.76 -6.00
N SER A 707 -1.72 -37.84 -7.34
CA SER A 707 -1.54 -39.09 -8.07
C SER A 707 -0.17 -39.08 -8.73
N GLY A 708 0.86 -39.47 -7.98
CA GLY A 708 2.19 -39.69 -8.50
C GLY A 708 2.23 -40.84 -9.52
N SER A 709 2.97 -40.69 -10.61
CA SER A 709 3.14 -41.72 -11.58
C SER A 709 4.04 -42.88 -11.05
N TYR A 710 3.84 -44.08 -11.59
CA TYR A 710 4.53 -45.28 -11.16
C TYR A 710 6.06 -45.21 -11.34
N GLU A 711 6.55 -44.37 -12.22
CA GLU A 711 7.97 -44.13 -12.49
C GLU A 711 8.65 -43.27 -11.43
N GLU A 712 7.92 -42.32 -10.81
CA GLU A 712 8.45 -41.50 -9.73
C GLU A 712 8.60 -42.25 -8.40
N GLU A 713 7.73 -43.25 -8.15
CA GLU A 713 7.91 -44.17 -7.01
C GLU A 713 9.13 -45.08 -7.17
N GLU A 714 9.47 -45.53 -8.38
CA GLU A 714 10.67 -46.29 -8.64
C GLU A 714 11.95 -45.46 -8.49
N GLU A 715 11.95 -44.20 -8.87
CA GLU A 715 13.09 -43.29 -8.72
C GLU A 715 13.34 -42.88 -7.27
N LEU A 716 12.29 -42.63 -6.51
CA LEU A 716 12.34 -42.41 -5.05
C LEU A 716 12.83 -43.65 -4.31
N GLN A 717 12.39 -44.83 -4.73
CA GLN A 717 12.83 -46.10 -4.16
C GLN A 717 14.32 -46.39 -4.46
N ALA A 718 14.79 -46.04 -5.66
CA ALA A 718 16.20 -46.17 -6.05
C ALA A 718 17.10 -45.18 -5.26
N ILE A 719 16.64 -44.02 -4.93
CA ILE A 719 17.34 -43.04 -4.09
C ILE A 719 17.40 -43.54 -2.65
N PHE A 720 16.29 -44.10 -2.15
CA PHE A 720 16.20 -44.64 -0.79
C PHE A 720 17.10 -45.85 -0.58
N GLU A 721 17.12 -46.80 -1.53
CA GLU A 721 18.01 -47.99 -1.50
C GLU A 721 19.48 -47.60 -1.63
N ARG A 722 19.80 -46.49 -2.33
CA ARG A 722 21.18 -45.97 -2.45
C ARG A 722 21.68 -45.35 -1.15
N THR A 723 20.79 -44.83 -0.35
CA THR A 723 21.11 -44.07 0.89
C THR A 723 21.11 -45.01 2.12
N PHE A 724 20.21 -45.98 2.18
CA PHE A 724 19.95 -46.79 3.38
C PHE A 724 20.11 -48.31 3.17
N GLY A 725 20.41 -48.78 1.96
CA GLY A 725 20.60 -50.21 1.67
C GLY A 725 19.30 -50.97 1.40
N PRO A 726 19.36 -52.20 0.83
CA PRO A 726 18.19 -52.91 0.35
C PRO A 726 17.28 -53.42 1.48
N MET A 727 15.99 -53.01 1.43
CA MET A 727 14.97 -53.47 2.37
C MET A 727 14.31 -54.78 1.97
N LYS A 728 14.24 -55.76 2.89
CA LYS A 728 13.49 -56.99 2.72
C LYS A 728 12.00 -56.73 2.85
N ARG A 729 11.24 -56.89 1.76
CA ARG A 729 9.77 -56.84 1.75
C ARG A 729 9.13 -58.19 2.06
N ASP A 730 8.23 -58.26 3.03
CA ASP A 730 7.28 -59.36 3.24
C ASP A 730 6.08 -59.17 2.30
N ARG A 731 5.85 -60.14 1.42
CA ARG A 731 4.93 -60.11 0.26
C ARG A 731 3.50 -60.59 0.58
N THR A 732 2.90 -60.35 1.72
CA THR A 732 1.59 -60.95 2.07
C THR A 732 0.50 -60.00 2.59
N ALA A 733 0.37 -58.78 2.05
CA ALA A 733 -0.71 -57.89 2.51
C ALA A 733 -1.36 -56.97 1.47
N PHE A 734 -1.56 -57.43 0.23
CA PHE A 734 -2.48 -56.64 -0.69
C PHE A 734 -3.37 -57.59 -1.50
N GLN A 735 -4.56 -57.89 -0.95
CA GLN A 735 -5.66 -58.41 -1.76
C GLN A 735 -6.56 -57.25 -2.20
N LYS A 736 -6.70 -57.10 -3.53
CA LYS A 736 -7.62 -56.19 -4.21
C LYS A 736 -9.07 -56.42 -3.76
N ARG A 737 -9.76 -55.39 -3.30
CA ARG A 737 -11.23 -55.36 -3.22
C ARG A 737 -11.81 -54.71 -4.47
N THR A 738 -12.60 -55.48 -5.20
CA THR A 738 -13.38 -55.08 -6.36
C THR A 738 -14.56 -54.16 -5.92
N VAL A 739 -14.74 -53.08 -6.65
CA VAL A 739 -15.85 -52.13 -6.50
C VAL A 739 -17.06 -52.64 -7.31
N HIS A 740 -18.23 -52.83 -6.67
CA HIS A 740 -19.50 -52.96 -7.34
C HIS A 740 -20.25 -51.64 -7.31
N SER A 741 -20.63 -51.18 -8.51
CA SER A 741 -21.52 -50.03 -8.74
C SER A 741 -22.99 -50.36 -8.41
N SER A 742 -23.69 -49.48 -7.71
CA SER A 742 -25.15 -49.36 -7.79
C SER A 742 -25.65 -48.02 -7.28
N THR A 743 -26.50 -47.42 -8.05
CA THR A 743 -27.15 -46.11 -8.06
C THR A 743 -28.20 -45.90 -6.93
N PRO A 744 -28.92 -44.75 -6.84
CA PRO A 744 -28.90 -43.92 -5.64
C PRO A 744 -30.23 -44.04 -4.85
N ALA A 745 -30.16 -43.77 -3.57
CA ALA A 745 -31.35 -43.51 -2.77
C ALA A 745 -31.06 -42.40 -1.74
N THR A 746 -31.77 -41.32 -1.89
CA THR A 746 -31.96 -40.22 -0.98
C THR A 746 -32.31 -40.68 0.44
N ARG A 747 -31.46 -40.40 1.39
CA ARG A 747 -31.83 -40.43 2.81
C ARG A 747 -31.09 -39.34 3.57
N TYR A 748 -31.86 -38.49 4.23
CA TYR A 748 -31.39 -37.55 5.26
C TYR A 748 -30.45 -38.26 6.25
N ARG A 749 -29.23 -37.74 6.44
CA ARG A 749 -28.33 -38.19 7.51
C ARG A 749 -28.19 -37.08 8.53
N ALA A 750 -28.60 -37.38 9.74
CA ALA A 750 -28.27 -36.65 10.95
C ALA A 750 -26.77 -36.43 11.04
N GLY A 751 -26.35 -35.23 11.51
CA GLY A 751 -24.96 -34.84 11.62
C GLY A 751 -24.14 -35.85 12.43
N LYS A 752 -22.96 -36.20 11.90
CA LYS A 752 -21.97 -36.92 12.68
C LYS A 752 -21.55 -36.07 13.88
N PRO A 753 -21.34 -36.66 15.08
CA PRO A 753 -20.77 -35.93 16.19
C PRO A 753 -19.40 -35.36 15.76
N ARG A 754 -19.12 -34.10 16.14
CA ARG A 754 -17.81 -33.43 15.95
C ARG A 754 -16.77 -34.36 16.59
N GLN A 755 -15.80 -34.84 15.81
CA GLN A 755 -14.59 -35.47 16.35
C GLN A 755 -13.79 -34.36 17.07
N GLU A 756 -13.31 -34.65 18.27
CA GLU A 756 -12.42 -33.76 19.02
C GLU A 756 -11.13 -33.56 18.20
N GLU A 757 -10.71 -32.29 18.09
CA GLU A 757 -9.53 -31.87 17.34
C GLU A 757 -8.38 -31.57 18.31
N TYR A 758 -7.21 -32.14 18.01
CA TYR A 758 -5.96 -31.91 18.76
C TYR A 758 -4.97 -31.13 17.90
N LEU A 759 -4.34 -30.10 18.47
CA LEU A 759 -3.24 -29.35 17.87
C LEU A 759 -1.99 -29.53 18.75
N LEU A 760 -0.97 -30.18 18.18
CA LEU A 760 0.34 -30.35 18.80
C LEU A 760 1.29 -29.29 18.19
N VAL A 761 2.05 -28.59 19.03
CA VAL A 761 2.93 -27.49 18.62
C VAL A 761 4.33 -27.73 19.17
N ASP A 762 5.33 -27.79 18.28
CA ASP A 762 6.73 -27.77 18.69
C ASP A 762 7.15 -26.34 19.07
N GLY A 763 7.32 -26.11 20.37
CA GLY A 763 7.52 -24.78 20.91
C GLY A 763 8.80 -24.10 20.45
N TYR A 764 9.94 -24.80 20.47
CA TYR A 764 11.21 -24.19 20.05
C TYR A 764 11.29 -23.99 18.54
N ASN A 765 10.73 -24.91 17.75
CA ASN A 765 10.66 -24.76 16.31
C ASN A 765 9.85 -23.49 15.92
N ILE A 766 8.71 -23.25 16.59
CA ILE A 766 7.92 -22.04 16.37
C ILE A 766 8.66 -20.78 16.84
N ILE A 767 9.27 -20.78 18.03
CA ILE A 767 10.02 -19.64 18.57
C ILE A 767 11.12 -19.22 17.61
N PHE A 768 11.91 -20.15 17.09
CA PHE A 768 13.00 -19.83 16.17
C PHE A 768 12.55 -19.51 14.76
N SER A 769 11.33 -19.91 14.36
CA SER A 769 10.75 -19.62 13.04
C SER A 769 10.04 -18.26 12.96
N TRP A 770 9.57 -17.72 14.09
CA TRP A 770 8.89 -16.41 14.13
C TRP A 770 9.88 -15.33 14.54
N GLU A 771 10.11 -14.34 13.69
CA GLU A 771 11.12 -13.30 13.87
C GLU A 771 11.03 -12.59 15.23
N GLU A 772 9.82 -12.18 15.63
CA GLU A 772 9.54 -11.50 16.91
C GLU A 772 9.90 -12.35 18.15
N LEU A 773 9.61 -13.66 18.09
CA LEU A 773 9.94 -14.58 19.17
C LEU A 773 11.41 -14.95 19.16
N ASN A 774 12.01 -15.07 17.99
CA ASN A 774 13.43 -15.35 17.83
C ASN A 774 14.31 -14.21 18.36
N GLU A 775 13.93 -12.96 18.11
CA GLU A 775 14.63 -11.80 18.70
C GLU A 775 14.52 -11.79 20.22
N LEU A 776 13.30 -12.02 20.75
CA LEU A 776 13.10 -12.11 22.19
C LEU A 776 13.85 -13.28 22.81
N ALA A 777 13.98 -14.41 22.11
CA ALA A 777 14.72 -15.59 22.56
C ALA A 777 16.24 -15.37 22.64
N LYS A 778 16.80 -14.48 21.82
CA LYS A 778 18.22 -14.06 21.89
C LYS A 778 18.53 -13.30 23.19
N GLU A 779 17.55 -12.55 23.71
CA GLU A 779 17.70 -11.82 24.96
C GLU A 779 17.28 -12.68 26.15
N ASN A 780 16.12 -13.35 26.09
CA ASN A 780 15.59 -14.19 27.15
C ASN A 780 14.65 -15.28 26.58
N ILE A 781 15.14 -16.53 26.57
CA ILE A 781 14.37 -17.66 26.04
C ILE A 781 13.08 -17.94 26.83
N HIS A 782 13.07 -17.75 28.16
CA HIS A 782 11.86 -17.95 28.95
C HIS A 782 10.78 -16.92 28.61
N ALA A 783 11.15 -15.66 28.40
CA ALA A 783 10.20 -14.63 27.97
C ALA A 783 9.59 -14.94 26.58
N ALA A 784 10.35 -15.58 25.69
CA ALA A 784 9.85 -16.02 24.39
C ALA A 784 8.88 -17.21 24.54
N CYS A 785 9.17 -18.14 25.46
CA CYS A 785 8.25 -19.26 25.80
C CYS A 785 6.94 -18.72 26.37
N ASP A 786 7.00 -17.80 27.34
CA ASP A 786 5.81 -17.20 27.97
C ASP A 786 4.95 -16.48 26.93
N LYS A 787 5.58 -15.69 26.05
CA LYS A 787 4.89 -14.98 24.97
C LYS A 787 4.22 -15.94 23.97
N LEU A 788 4.88 -17.05 23.63
CA LEU A 788 4.28 -18.08 22.75
C LEU A 788 3.09 -18.76 23.44
N MET A 789 3.20 -19.07 24.73
CA MET A 789 2.11 -19.65 25.54
C MET A 789 0.88 -18.74 25.57
N ASP A 790 1.07 -17.42 25.73
CA ASP A 790 -0.01 -16.44 25.71
C ASP A 790 -0.69 -16.36 24.33
N ILE A 791 0.08 -16.29 23.24
CA ILE A 791 -0.44 -16.27 21.87
C ILE A 791 -1.29 -17.51 21.59
N LEU A 792 -0.77 -18.69 21.91
CA LEU A 792 -1.46 -19.96 21.67
C LEU A 792 -2.69 -20.14 22.57
N SER A 793 -2.65 -19.64 23.80
CA SER A 793 -3.79 -19.64 24.71
C SER A 793 -4.94 -18.79 24.16
N ASN A 794 -4.65 -17.58 23.65
CA ASN A 794 -5.63 -16.74 22.98
C ASN A 794 -6.22 -17.42 21.73
N TYR A 795 -5.38 -17.99 20.87
CA TYR A 795 -5.79 -18.70 19.67
C TYR A 795 -6.70 -19.88 19.97
N GLN A 796 -6.38 -20.71 20.99
CA GLN A 796 -7.19 -21.85 21.43
C GLN A 796 -8.61 -21.43 21.84
N GLY A 797 -8.75 -20.27 22.48
CA GLY A 797 -10.05 -19.73 22.89
C GLY A 797 -11.03 -19.55 21.71
N TYR A 798 -10.51 -19.26 20.52
CA TYR A 798 -11.30 -19.12 19.30
C TYR A 798 -11.49 -20.45 18.57
N ARG A 799 -10.45 -21.23 18.37
CA ARG A 799 -10.50 -22.48 17.62
C ARG A 799 -11.23 -23.61 18.36
N LYS A 800 -11.20 -23.59 19.70
CA LYS A 800 -11.83 -24.59 20.58
C LYS A 800 -11.34 -26.02 20.31
N CYS A 801 -10.05 -26.20 20.04
CA CYS A 801 -9.36 -27.47 19.94
C CYS A 801 -8.62 -27.78 21.24
N THR A 802 -8.18 -29.01 21.46
CA THR A 802 -7.23 -29.34 22.52
C THR A 802 -5.82 -29.02 22.04
N LEU A 803 -5.17 -28.00 22.60
CA LEU A 803 -3.84 -27.54 22.21
C LEU A 803 -2.79 -28.03 23.20
N ILE A 804 -1.75 -28.67 22.68
CA ILE A 804 -0.62 -29.19 23.47
C ILE A 804 0.67 -28.59 22.88
N LEU A 805 1.33 -27.75 23.68
CA LEU A 805 2.60 -27.11 23.34
C LEU A 805 3.74 -27.94 23.97
N VAL A 806 4.72 -28.36 23.17
CA VAL A 806 5.81 -29.22 23.61
C VAL A 806 7.13 -28.46 23.56
N PHE A 807 7.90 -28.51 24.65
CA PHE A 807 9.25 -27.96 24.75
C PHE A 807 10.26 -29.04 25.14
N ASP A 808 11.45 -29.01 24.53
CA ASP A 808 12.57 -29.86 24.92
C ASP A 808 13.14 -29.47 26.28
N ALA A 809 13.29 -30.44 27.17
CA ALA A 809 13.97 -30.26 28.45
C ALA A 809 15.50 -30.33 28.38
N TYR A 810 16.13 -29.95 27.28
CA TYR A 810 17.52 -30.18 26.90
C TYR A 810 18.63 -29.66 27.86
N LYS A 811 18.30 -28.90 28.91
CA LYS A 811 19.30 -28.27 29.80
C LYS A 811 19.10 -28.39 31.31
N VAL A 812 18.19 -29.25 31.78
CA VAL A 812 17.99 -29.42 33.23
C VAL A 812 18.22 -30.89 33.58
N GLU A 813 19.35 -31.19 34.24
CA GLU A 813 19.69 -32.54 34.72
C GLU A 813 18.61 -33.03 35.70
N GLY A 814 18.01 -34.19 35.44
CA GLY A 814 17.06 -34.85 36.33
C GLY A 814 15.58 -34.51 36.14
N HIS A 815 15.18 -33.88 35.06
CA HIS A 815 13.77 -33.56 34.77
C HIS A 815 12.95 -34.81 34.42
N VAL A 816 11.83 -34.96 35.16
CA VAL A 816 10.76 -35.91 34.84
C VAL A 816 9.78 -35.19 33.92
N GLU A 817 9.14 -35.91 32.96
CA GLU A 817 8.09 -35.36 32.09
C GLU A 817 7.07 -34.60 32.94
N GLU A 818 6.90 -33.29 32.65
CA GLU A 818 6.00 -32.42 33.38
C GLU A 818 4.95 -31.85 32.40
N ILE A 819 3.67 -32.09 32.72
CA ILE A 819 2.53 -31.53 31.94
C ILE A 819 1.89 -30.43 32.80
N ILE A 820 2.03 -29.21 32.39
CA ILE A 820 1.52 -28.04 33.10
C ILE A 820 0.30 -27.49 32.34
N PRO A 821 -0.88 -27.37 32.97
CA PRO A 821 -1.97 -26.63 32.37
C PRO A 821 -1.65 -25.12 32.44
N TYR A 822 -1.65 -24.46 31.30
CA TYR A 822 -1.47 -23.02 31.17
C TYR A 822 -2.74 -22.42 30.57
N HIS A 823 -3.56 -21.75 31.39
CA HIS A 823 -4.88 -21.24 31.02
C HIS A 823 -5.76 -22.32 30.38
N ASN A 824 -5.91 -22.33 29.08
CA ASN A 824 -6.74 -23.25 28.27
C ASN A 824 -5.92 -24.18 27.38
N ILE A 825 -4.60 -24.20 27.51
CA ILE A 825 -3.69 -25.08 26.77
C ILE A 825 -2.89 -25.97 27.71
N TYR A 826 -2.29 -27.03 27.18
CA TYR A 826 -1.37 -27.90 27.93
C TYR A 826 0.05 -27.65 27.45
N VAL A 827 0.97 -27.42 28.37
CA VAL A 827 2.40 -27.25 28.08
C VAL A 827 3.13 -28.49 28.60
N VAL A 828 3.93 -29.11 27.75
CA VAL A 828 4.68 -30.32 28.07
C VAL A 828 6.17 -30.04 27.97
N TYR A 829 6.90 -30.32 29.02
CA TYR A 829 8.36 -30.36 29.01
C TYR A 829 8.77 -31.83 28.93
N THR A 830 9.56 -32.20 27.92
CA THR A 830 9.98 -33.57 27.66
C THR A 830 10.97 -34.08 28.72
N LYS A 831 11.21 -35.41 28.73
CA LYS A 831 12.24 -36.00 29.63
C LYS A 831 13.65 -35.67 29.11
N GLU A 832 14.63 -35.82 30.07
CA GLU A 832 16.04 -35.75 29.77
C GLU A 832 16.46 -36.79 28.73
N ALA A 833 16.49 -36.73 27.56
CA ALA A 833 16.80 -37.62 26.44
C ALA A 833 15.63 -37.86 25.47
N GLU A 834 14.48 -37.24 25.67
CA GLU A 834 13.35 -37.27 24.71
C GLU A 834 13.22 -35.88 24.08
N THR A 835 13.30 -35.79 22.74
CA THR A 835 13.07 -34.53 22.02
C THR A 835 11.59 -34.25 21.87
N ALA A 836 11.24 -32.96 21.60
CA ALA A 836 9.85 -32.56 21.29
C ALA A 836 9.30 -33.36 20.11
N ASP A 837 10.09 -33.61 19.08
CA ASP A 837 9.73 -34.41 17.91
C ASP A 837 9.34 -35.83 18.30
N GLN A 838 10.17 -36.51 19.14
CA GLN A 838 9.86 -37.86 19.61
C GLN A 838 8.60 -37.93 20.45
N TYR A 839 8.35 -36.91 21.27
CA TYR A 839 7.13 -36.84 22.07
C TYR A 839 5.89 -36.61 21.20
N ILE A 840 5.99 -35.73 20.21
CA ILE A 840 4.92 -35.45 19.24
C ILE A 840 4.63 -36.70 18.42
N GLU A 841 5.64 -37.37 17.86
CA GLU A 841 5.48 -38.60 17.10
C GLU A 841 4.76 -39.69 17.91
N LYS A 842 5.20 -39.93 19.13
CA LYS A 842 4.60 -40.92 20.04
C LYS A 842 3.15 -40.55 20.38
N THR A 843 2.86 -39.26 20.56
CA THR A 843 1.50 -38.80 20.85
C THR A 843 0.59 -38.95 19.62
N VAL A 844 1.05 -38.56 18.43
CA VAL A 844 0.35 -38.76 17.16
C VAL A 844 0.05 -40.26 16.93
N HIS A 845 1.01 -41.15 17.15
CA HIS A 845 0.80 -42.59 17.03
C HIS A 845 -0.27 -43.12 17.97
N ARG A 846 -0.38 -42.55 19.18
CA ARG A 846 -1.34 -42.96 20.21
C ARG A 846 -2.76 -42.48 19.92
N ILE A 847 -2.94 -41.20 19.51
CA ILE A 847 -4.26 -40.57 19.35
C ILE A 847 -4.73 -40.37 17.90
N GLY A 848 -3.83 -40.38 16.90
CA GLY A 848 -4.13 -40.08 15.50
C GLY A 848 -5.17 -40.98 14.83
N ARG A 849 -5.42 -42.18 15.37
CA ARG A 849 -6.46 -43.08 14.86
C ARG A 849 -7.88 -42.77 15.38
N GLN A 850 -8.00 -42.03 16.48
CA GLN A 850 -9.25 -41.78 17.19
C GLN A 850 -9.72 -40.33 17.03
N TYR A 851 -8.79 -39.39 16.90
CA TYR A 851 -9.02 -37.93 16.89
C TYR A 851 -8.43 -37.31 15.62
N GLN A 852 -8.88 -36.12 15.27
CA GLN A 852 -8.25 -35.36 14.23
C GLN A 852 -7.05 -34.62 14.82
N VAL A 853 -5.86 -35.03 14.46
CA VAL A 853 -4.61 -34.45 14.99
C VAL A 853 -3.95 -33.59 13.94
N THR A 854 -3.62 -32.35 14.32
CA THR A 854 -2.82 -31.41 13.53
C THR A 854 -1.51 -31.14 14.26
N VAL A 855 -0.38 -31.13 13.55
CA VAL A 855 0.94 -30.85 14.13
C VAL A 855 1.54 -29.62 13.47
N ALA A 856 1.98 -28.67 14.30
CA ALA A 856 2.63 -27.43 13.89
C ALA A 856 4.14 -27.52 14.13
N THR A 857 4.89 -27.74 13.06
CA THR A 857 6.37 -27.79 13.02
C THR A 857 6.89 -27.42 11.64
N SER A 858 8.09 -26.88 11.57
CA SER A 858 8.80 -26.60 10.30
C SER A 858 9.96 -27.58 10.04
N ASP A 859 10.17 -28.57 10.91
CA ASP A 859 11.18 -29.61 10.67
C ASP A 859 10.73 -30.59 9.59
N GLY A 860 11.54 -30.71 8.50
CA GLY A 860 11.22 -31.54 7.35
C GLY A 860 11.19 -33.03 7.62
N LEU A 861 12.01 -33.54 8.55
CA LEU A 861 12.06 -34.97 8.91
C LEU A 861 10.85 -35.37 9.75
N GLU A 862 10.47 -34.54 10.73
CA GLU A 862 9.32 -34.74 11.58
C GLU A 862 8.01 -34.75 10.77
N GLN A 863 7.91 -33.89 9.76
CA GLN A 863 6.76 -33.75 8.88
C GLN A 863 6.46 -35.03 8.07
N VAL A 864 7.48 -35.72 7.59
CA VAL A 864 7.33 -36.97 6.81
C VAL A 864 6.81 -38.10 7.71
N ILE A 865 7.30 -38.19 8.92
CA ILE A 865 6.90 -39.22 9.90
C ILE A 865 5.45 -39.05 10.32
N ILE A 866 5.04 -37.82 10.59
CA ILE A 866 3.70 -37.46 11.05
C ILE A 866 2.64 -37.73 9.97
N MET A 867 2.93 -37.39 8.70
CA MET A 867 2.03 -37.68 7.58
C MET A 867 1.82 -39.18 7.36
N GLY A 868 2.86 -39.99 7.56
CA GLY A 868 2.77 -41.44 7.49
C GLY A 868 1.83 -42.06 8.52
N GLN A 869 1.54 -41.33 9.60
CA GLN A 869 0.67 -41.78 10.69
C GLN A 869 -0.75 -41.18 10.64
N GLY A 870 -1.07 -40.38 9.61
CA GLY A 870 -2.43 -39.89 9.34
C GLY A 870 -2.81 -38.59 10.04
N ALA A 871 -1.85 -37.82 10.59
CA ALA A 871 -2.07 -36.50 11.16
C ALA A 871 -1.92 -35.41 10.09
N HIS A 872 -2.62 -34.29 10.28
CA HIS A 872 -2.49 -33.11 9.46
C HIS A 872 -1.29 -32.27 9.88
N ARG A 873 -0.69 -31.57 8.92
CA ARG A 873 0.49 -30.73 9.14
C ARG A 873 0.14 -29.28 8.94
N ILE A 874 0.74 -28.38 9.77
CA ILE A 874 0.79 -26.96 9.54
C ILE A 874 2.23 -26.46 9.77
N SER A 875 2.77 -25.62 8.86
CA SER A 875 4.10 -25.04 9.07
C SER A 875 4.05 -23.92 10.11
N ALA A 876 5.20 -23.54 10.69
CA ALA A 876 5.28 -22.43 11.64
C ALA A 876 4.71 -21.12 11.07
N GLN A 877 4.98 -20.81 9.81
CA GLN A 877 4.42 -19.64 9.13
C GLN A 877 2.92 -19.81 8.85
N GLY A 878 2.48 -21.01 8.47
CA GLY A 878 1.06 -21.33 8.32
C GLY A 878 0.28 -21.15 9.61
N LEU A 879 0.85 -21.58 10.74
CA LEU A 879 0.24 -21.36 12.07
C LEU A 879 0.17 -19.86 12.43
N LYS A 880 1.23 -19.08 12.13
CA LYS A 880 1.23 -17.62 12.34
C LYS A 880 0.10 -16.95 11.57
N LYS A 881 0.00 -17.24 10.29
CA LYS A 881 -1.06 -16.70 9.43
C LYS A 881 -2.46 -17.09 9.92
N GLU A 882 -2.65 -18.34 10.32
CA GLU A 882 -3.94 -18.81 10.84
C GLU A 882 -4.33 -18.10 12.16
N ILE A 883 -3.35 -17.80 13.01
CA ILE A 883 -3.55 -17.03 14.25
C ILE A 883 -3.95 -15.59 13.89
N GLU A 884 -3.22 -14.93 13.00
CA GLU A 884 -3.51 -13.56 12.55
C GLU A 884 -4.89 -13.43 11.89
N ASP A 885 -5.24 -14.35 10.97
CA ASP A 885 -6.56 -14.39 10.33
C ASP A 885 -7.68 -14.64 11.35
N THR A 886 -7.44 -15.48 12.36
CA THR A 886 -8.40 -15.74 13.43
C THR A 886 -8.60 -14.51 14.30
N GLU A 887 -7.54 -13.80 14.66
CA GLU A 887 -7.62 -12.55 15.41
C GLU A 887 -8.35 -11.45 14.62
N LYS A 888 -8.08 -11.34 13.32
CA LYS A 888 -8.77 -10.38 12.45
C LYS A 888 -10.27 -10.67 12.40
N THR A 889 -10.66 -11.93 12.16
CA THR A 889 -12.06 -12.36 12.16
C THR A 889 -12.74 -12.08 13.49
N ALA A 890 -12.04 -12.34 14.59
CA ALA A 890 -12.56 -12.08 15.94
C ALA A 890 -12.80 -10.58 16.20
N ARG A 891 -11.88 -9.70 15.73
CA ARG A 891 -12.05 -8.25 15.80
C ARG A 891 -13.24 -7.78 14.96
N GLU A 892 -13.39 -8.31 13.74
CA GLU A 892 -14.52 -8.01 12.87
C GLU A 892 -15.86 -8.48 13.45
N GLU A 893 -15.94 -9.68 13.99
CA GLU A 893 -17.14 -10.17 14.69
C GLU A 893 -17.47 -9.32 15.93
N TRP A 894 -16.46 -8.89 16.67
CA TRP A 894 -16.65 -8.03 17.82
C TRP A 894 -17.16 -6.65 17.41
N HIS A 895 -16.62 -6.05 16.32
CA HIS A 895 -17.12 -4.80 15.75
C HIS A 895 -18.56 -4.94 15.22
N GLN A 896 -18.89 -6.03 14.54
CA GLN A 896 -20.26 -6.29 14.08
C GLN A 896 -21.25 -6.47 15.25
N ARG A 897 -20.85 -7.16 16.32
CA ARG A 897 -21.67 -7.29 17.53
C ARG A 897 -21.86 -5.94 18.25
N ARG A 898 -20.84 -5.09 18.24
CA ARG A 898 -20.91 -3.75 18.84
C ARG A 898 -21.79 -2.80 18.01
N GLN A 899 -21.84 -2.95 16.70
CA GLN A 899 -22.80 -2.23 15.84
C GLN A 899 -24.24 -2.76 15.98
N SER A 900 -24.43 -4.04 16.23
CA SER A 900 -25.77 -4.61 16.48
C SER A 900 -26.29 -4.39 17.91
N SER A 901 -25.44 -4.04 18.88
CA SER A 901 -25.81 -3.80 20.27
C SER A 901 -25.95 -2.32 20.64
N LYS A 902 -25.91 -1.41 19.67
CA LYS A 902 -26.39 -0.02 19.89
C LYS A 902 -27.92 0.00 19.90
N THR A 903 -28.51 -0.66 20.88
CA THR A 903 -29.86 -0.36 21.34
C THR A 903 -29.72 0.92 22.16
N TYR A 904 -30.23 2.02 21.60
CA TYR A 904 -30.32 3.27 22.34
C TYR A 904 -31.13 2.98 23.62
N LEU A 905 -30.67 3.51 24.76
CA LEU A 905 -31.38 3.43 26.05
C LEU A 905 -32.84 3.89 25.90
N PHE A 906 -33.12 4.77 24.94
CA PHE A 906 -34.42 5.29 24.56
C PHE A 906 -35.35 4.24 23.96
N ASP A 907 -34.88 3.22 23.27
CA ASP A 907 -35.74 2.21 22.60
C ASP A 907 -36.42 1.23 23.58
N HIS A 908 -35.96 1.19 24.84
CA HIS A 908 -36.51 0.33 25.89
C HIS A 908 -37.18 1.11 27.05
N MET A 909 -37.32 2.43 26.91
CA MET A 909 -38.03 3.25 27.90
C MET A 909 -39.50 3.43 27.54
N SER A 910 -40.38 3.45 28.52
CA SER A 910 -41.77 3.83 28.27
C SER A 910 -41.91 5.27 27.84
N GLU A 911 -42.91 5.60 27.02
CA GLU A 911 -43.14 6.97 26.48
C GLU A 911 -43.13 8.02 27.60
N GLU A 912 -43.65 7.71 28.79
CA GLU A 912 -43.63 8.61 29.95
C GLU A 912 -42.22 8.91 30.49
N MET A 913 -41.30 7.92 30.40
CA MET A 913 -39.91 8.06 30.86
C MET A 913 -39.07 8.80 29.83
N GLN A 914 -39.37 8.62 28.55
CA GLN A 914 -38.78 9.39 27.44
C GLN A 914 -39.16 10.88 27.54
N GLU A 915 -40.41 11.17 27.80
CA GLU A 915 -40.89 12.53 28.03
C GLU A 915 -40.29 13.21 29.26
N GLN A 916 -40.07 12.48 30.35
CA GLN A 916 -39.38 12.98 31.54
C GLN A 916 -37.91 13.29 31.29
N MET A 917 -37.21 12.41 30.59
CA MET A 917 -35.80 12.63 30.22
C MET A 917 -35.63 13.79 29.23
N GLU A 918 -36.58 13.97 28.30
CA GLU A 918 -36.59 15.12 27.38
C GLU A 918 -36.84 16.46 28.15
N LYS A 919 -37.73 16.46 29.16
CA LYS A 919 -37.93 17.61 30.04
C LYS A 919 -36.70 17.94 30.90
N ILE A 920 -35.95 16.92 31.33
CA ILE A 920 -34.67 17.09 32.04
C ILE A 920 -33.62 17.67 31.11
N ARG A 921 -33.54 17.15 29.87
CA ARG A 921 -32.61 17.65 28.83
C ARG A 921 -32.85 19.10 28.45
N LEU A 922 -34.12 19.52 28.40
CA LEU A 922 -34.52 20.87 28.07
C LEU A 922 -34.49 21.83 29.26
N GLY A 923 -34.13 21.36 30.47
CA GLY A 923 -34.03 22.22 31.66
C GLY A 923 -35.37 22.68 32.23
N GLU A 924 -36.47 22.02 31.89
CA GLU A 924 -37.85 22.43 32.29
C GLU A 924 -38.30 21.87 33.65
N ASN A 925 -37.46 21.17 34.39
CA ASN A 925 -37.71 20.76 35.77
C ASN A 925 -37.09 21.77 36.76
N LYS A 926 -37.96 22.60 37.38
CA LYS A 926 -37.66 23.30 38.63
C LYS A 926 -37.93 22.37 39.78
#